data_4e015a97b4117bc415c960d36096d53d
#
_entry.id   4e015a97b4117bc415c960d36096d53d
#
_cell.length_a   1.000
_cell.length_b   1.000
_cell.length_c   1.000
_cell.angle_alpha   90.00
_cell.angle_beta   90.00
_cell.angle_gamma   90.00
#
_symmetry.space_group_name_H-M   'P 1'
#
loop_
_entity.id
_entity.type
_entity.pdbx_description
1 polymer ?
#
loop_
_entity_poly.entity_id
_entity_poly.type
_entity_poly.pdbx_seq_one_letter_code
_entity_poly.pdbx_strand_id
1 'polypeptide(L)'
;MLSFTEDTFEQAVIELFENMGYTHIYAPDMNRTNYSRPLLDDVLRDCLVRLNRSLPAVAIDEAILKLNDFDAGSLLQKNMVFMDYLQNGITVKYAVKGEERSSVVKLIDYADADKNDFYVVNQYTFVENGNNRRPDIILFINGLPLVLMELKSPSKDEVGAENAYNQIRNYMKDIPSMFYYNAVCVISDLSTNKAGTITSGLDRFMEWKTKDGDYENTAYAQFDTFYEGMFQKARLLDILKNFILFSGDGQKPIKILAGYHQYFAVRKAIEKAKIATKTDGKGGVFWHTQGSGKSLSMVFYAHLLQEALDSPTIVVMTDRIDLDDQLYTQFARCAPFLRQTPVQATSKENLSKLLDGREANGIIFTTMFKFERGEKPLSERRNIVVMADEAHRGQYGFDEKIVIKENEQGEKEAHTVIGNARIIHDALPNATYIGFTGTPISAKDRNTREVFGDYIDIYDMTQAVEDGATRPVYYESRVIKLHLDQNTLALIDATYDALEQQSDAATIEKSKKMLGQMESVLGAESTIQSLCEDIVNHYEKYRANLLTGKAMIVAYSRPIAMKIYRKLLELRPTWNEKIGVVMTGGNNDPEDWKEIIGTKSHKEELARKFKDNDDPMKIAIVVDMWLTGFDVPSLATMYVYKPMHGYNLMQAIARVNRVFKDKEGGLIVDYVGIASALKAAMKEYTKRDQSRYGDMDIAKVAYPKFQEKLQVCKDLLHGFDFSGFIGGSPLMMAKLVTGGVNFVLDAKAPKRKDLFLREAMLLKQSHSLCSSMTTEQERHEAAYMEAVRSTVVKITYGGSGGKTLSLKEINAQINELLKASIQSQGVISLFDSKQADENISLFDPAVLDEISRMKEKNIAVEILKKLMAEQVTLYKRTNVVQSQKFSEKIAQLMNSYYNGLITNEEVIKELLKTAQEITELYNNGKKLGLTQEELAFYDALTKPENIKDFYQNNELIDLTRELTEMLRKNRTIDWQKKETARASMRKMVKHLLKKYKYPPEDYDTAISTVISQCEMWTDNMMA
;
A
#
# COMPACT_ATOMS: atom_id res chain seq x y z
N MET A 1 -26.50 -33.31 -7.19
CA MET A 1 -26.04 -31.96 -7.37
C MET A 1 -24.91 -32.02 -8.34
N LEU A 2 -24.99 -31.34 -9.49
CA LEU A 2 -23.86 -31.17 -10.38
C LEU A 2 -22.83 -30.32 -9.62
N SER A 3 -21.72 -30.92 -9.20
CA SER A 3 -20.61 -30.19 -8.58
C SER A 3 -19.86 -29.43 -9.69
N PHE A 4 -19.58 -28.15 -9.48
CA PHE A 4 -18.75 -27.37 -10.39
C PHE A 4 -17.29 -27.84 -10.20
N THR A 5 -16.83 -28.71 -11.10
CA THR A 5 -15.53 -29.37 -11.01
C THR A 5 -14.44 -28.56 -11.71
N GLU A 6 -13.15 -28.98 -11.55
CA GLU A 6 -12.01 -28.42 -12.28
C GLU A 6 -12.21 -28.54 -13.80
N ASP A 7 -12.70 -29.69 -14.26
CA ASP A 7 -13.03 -29.93 -15.67
C ASP A 7 -14.13 -28.98 -16.18
N THR A 8 -15.20 -28.75 -15.38
CA THR A 8 -16.25 -27.78 -15.76
C THR A 8 -15.70 -26.35 -15.84
N PHE A 9 -14.76 -26.03 -14.94
CA PHE A 9 -14.10 -24.73 -14.96
C PHE A 9 -13.14 -24.57 -16.16
N GLU A 10 -12.39 -25.62 -16.49
CA GLU A 10 -11.54 -25.67 -17.67
C GLU A 10 -12.37 -25.41 -18.95
N GLN A 11 -13.55 -26.07 -19.08
CA GLN A 11 -14.46 -25.83 -20.21
C GLN A 11 -14.96 -24.38 -20.26
N ALA A 12 -15.31 -23.79 -19.12
CA ALA A 12 -15.75 -22.40 -19.07
C ALA A 12 -14.66 -21.42 -19.54
N VAL A 13 -13.41 -21.68 -19.20
CA VAL A 13 -12.26 -20.89 -19.68
C VAL A 13 -12.07 -21.07 -21.19
N ILE A 14 -12.20 -22.30 -21.70
CA ILE A 14 -12.09 -22.58 -23.15
C ILE A 14 -13.20 -21.86 -23.92
N GLU A 15 -14.47 -21.94 -23.50
CA GLU A 15 -15.58 -21.23 -24.13
C GLU A 15 -15.34 -19.70 -24.17
N LEU A 16 -14.74 -19.16 -23.12
CA LEU A 16 -14.41 -17.74 -23.09
C LEU A 16 -13.35 -17.38 -24.15
N PHE A 17 -12.31 -18.22 -24.33
CA PHE A 17 -11.33 -18.04 -25.39
C PHE A 17 -11.94 -18.22 -26.78
N GLU A 18 -12.82 -19.20 -27.00
CA GLU A 18 -13.53 -19.36 -28.28
C GLU A 18 -14.39 -18.12 -28.59
N ASN A 19 -15.07 -17.54 -27.61
CA ASN A 19 -15.83 -16.29 -27.76
C ASN A 19 -14.93 -15.09 -28.12
N MET A 20 -13.65 -15.11 -27.70
CA MET A 20 -12.63 -14.13 -28.12
C MET A 20 -12.00 -14.47 -29.49
N GLY A 21 -12.47 -15.55 -30.14
CA GLY A 21 -12.05 -15.95 -31.48
C GLY A 21 -10.78 -16.82 -31.50
N TYR A 22 -10.38 -17.47 -30.40
CA TYR A 22 -9.37 -18.52 -30.40
C TYR A 22 -9.95 -19.82 -30.92
N THR A 23 -9.13 -20.63 -31.57
CA THR A 23 -9.53 -21.97 -32.01
C THR A 23 -9.19 -22.99 -30.94
N HIS A 24 -10.21 -23.71 -30.45
CA HIS A 24 -9.99 -24.77 -29.47
C HIS A 24 -9.45 -26.04 -30.10
N ILE A 25 -8.48 -26.66 -29.47
CA ILE A 25 -7.92 -27.97 -29.80
C ILE A 25 -7.83 -28.81 -28.52
N TYR A 26 -8.49 -29.97 -28.53
CA TYR A 26 -8.31 -30.97 -27.48
C TYR A 26 -7.07 -31.81 -27.80
N ALA A 27 -5.99 -31.62 -27.04
CA ALA A 27 -4.68 -32.18 -27.37
C ALA A 27 -4.63 -33.72 -27.49
N PRO A 28 -5.41 -34.51 -26.75
CA PRO A 28 -5.50 -35.96 -26.95
C PRO A 28 -5.97 -36.39 -28.36
N ASP A 29 -6.74 -35.56 -29.06
CA ASP A 29 -7.22 -35.81 -30.41
C ASP A 29 -6.20 -35.40 -31.47
N MET A 30 -5.10 -34.73 -31.08
CA MET A 30 -4.02 -34.37 -32.01
C MET A 30 -3.21 -35.60 -32.41
N ASN A 31 -2.92 -35.76 -33.69
CA ASN A 31 -2.04 -36.81 -34.20
C ASN A 31 -0.56 -36.45 -33.92
N ARG A 32 -0.11 -36.51 -32.68
CA ARG A 32 1.25 -36.21 -32.25
C ARG A 32 2.08 -37.50 -32.12
N THR A 33 3.16 -37.56 -32.87
CA THR A 33 4.12 -38.69 -32.81
C THR A 33 5.26 -38.42 -31.80
N ASN A 34 5.51 -37.13 -31.44
CA ASN A 34 6.57 -36.74 -30.52
C ASN A 34 6.01 -35.87 -29.40
N TYR A 35 5.96 -36.43 -28.21
CA TYR A 35 5.48 -35.71 -27.01
C TYR A 35 6.56 -34.87 -26.31
N SER A 36 7.80 -34.86 -26.79
CA SER A 36 8.88 -34.03 -26.20
C SER A 36 9.12 -32.72 -26.97
N ARG A 37 8.30 -32.41 -27.99
CA ARG A 37 8.35 -31.15 -28.72
C ARG A 37 7.30 -30.18 -28.21
N PRO A 38 7.72 -28.97 -27.76
CA PRO A 38 6.79 -27.97 -27.26
C PRO A 38 6.09 -27.20 -28.40
N LEU A 39 6.69 -27.13 -29.60
CA LEU A 39 6.19 -26.38 -30.76
C LEU A 39 5.18 -27.19 -31.55
N LEU A 40 4.18 -26.53 -32.14
CA LEU A 40 3.32 -27.09 -33.17
C LEU A 40 3.97 -26.85 -34.53
N ASP A 41 4.91 -27.72 -34.90
CA ASP A 41 5.86 -27.53 -36.01
C ASP A 41 5.20 -27.23 -37.37
N ASP A 42 4.10 -27.94 -37.70
CA ASP A 42 3.39 -27.73 -38.98
C ASP A 42 2.70 -26.33 -38.97
N VAL A 43 2.01 -26.01 -37.92
CA VAL A 43 1.38 -24.70 -37.74
C VAL A 43 2.42 -23.58 -37.78
N LEU A 44 3.52 -23.75 -37.06
CA LEU A 44 4.61 -22.78 -37.01
C LEU A 44 5.19 -22.53 -38.40
N ARG A 45 5.51 -23.59 -39.16
CA ARG A 45 6.07 -23.46 -40.49
C ARG A 45 5.12 -22.73 -41.43
N ASP A 46 3.85 -23.11 -41.46
CA ASP A 46 2.83 -22.49 -42.32
C ASP A 46 2.65 -21.01 -42.01
N CYS A 47 2.61 -20.66 -40.73
CA CYS A 47 2.54 -19.26 -40.25
C CYS A 47 3.77 -18.46 -40.67
N LEU A 48 4.98 -18.98 -40.45
CA LEU A 48 6.20 -18.26 -40.79
C LEU A 48 6.30 -18.01 -42.32
N VAL A 49 5.93 -18.98 -43.16
CA VAL A 49 5.84 -18.78 -44.63
C VAL A 49 4.84 -17.70 -44.98
N ARG A 50 3.67 -17.72 -44.34
CA ARG A 50 2.60 -16.74 -44.56
C ARG A 50 2.99 -15.33 -44.17
N LEU A 51 3.65 -15.17 -43.01
CA LEU A 51 4.08 -13.88 -42.45
C LEU A 51 5.29 -13.28 -43.18
N ASN A 52 6.14 -14.13 -43.80
CA ASN A 52 7.42 -13.73 -44.39
C ASN A 52 7.48 -14.04 -45.88
N ARG A 53 6.42 -13.77 -46.64
CA ARG A 53 6.26 -14.12 -48.06
C ARG A 53 7.39 -13.65 -48.98
N SER A 54 8.14 -12.64 -48.61
CA SER A 54 9.29 -12.13 -49.37
C SER A 54 10.56 -12.89 -49.16
N LEU A 55 10.61 -13.79 -48.16
CA LEU A 55 11.81 -14.58 -47.81
C LEU A 55 11.76 -15.97 -48.43
N PRO A 56 12.93 -16.50 -48.81
CA PRO A 56 13.03 -17.86 -49.36
C PRO A 56 12.83 -18.91 -48.25
N ALA A 57 12.42 -20.12 -48.61
CA ALA A 57 12.19 -21.22 -47.67
C ALA A 57 13.41 -21.53 -46.78
N VAL A 58 14.62 -21.40 -47.32
CA VAL A 58 15.88 -21.59 -46.54
C VAL A 58 15.99 -20.63 -45.36
N ALA A 59 15.51 -19.38 -45.50
CA ALA A 59 15.51 -18.44 -44.40
C ALA A 59 14.51 -18.85 -43.31
N ILE A 60 13.39 -19.42 -43.68
CA ILE A 60 12.37 -19.93 -42.72
C ILE A 60 12.92 -21.18 -42.01
N ASP A 61 13.58 -22.09 -42.76
CA ASP A 61 14.19 -23.27 -42.19
C ASP A 61 15.27 -22.91 -41.15
N GLU A 62 16.10 -21.92 -41.47
CA GLU A 62 17.13 -21.42 -40.55
C GLU A 62 16.51 -20.79 -39.27
N ALA A 63 15.41 -20.08 -39.41
CA ALA A 63 14.69 -19.53 -38.25
C ALA A 63 14.11 -20.65 -37.37
N ILE A 64 13.51 -21.68 -37.99
CA ILE A 64 12.98 -22.84 -37.24
C ILE A 64 14.12 -23.61 -36.55
N LEU A 65 15.30 -23.76 -37.22
CA LEU A 65 16.46 -24.36 -36.59
C LEU A 65 16.88 -23.59 -35.33
N LYS A 66 16.99 -22.26 -35.39
CA LYS A 66 17.33 -21.40 -34.26
C LYS A 66 16.29 -21.45 -33.13
N LEU A 67 15.04 -21.65 -33.45
CA LEU A 67 13.98 -21.85 -32.44
C LEU A 67 14.11 -23.20 -31.72
N ASN A 68 14.64 -24.20 -32.38
CA ASN A 68 14.78 -25.56 -31.82
C ASN A 68 16.11 -25.78 -31.09
N ASP A 69 17.12 -24.99 -31.40
CA ASP A 69 18.47 -25.14 -30.87
C ASP A 69 18.95 -23.82 -30.23
N PHE A 70 18.68 -23.68 -28.96
CA PHE A 70 19.22 -22.61 -28.16
C PHE A 70 20.62 -22.98 -27.66
N ASP A 71 21.57 -22.08 -27.80
CA ASP A 71 22.90 -22.21 -27.20
C ASP A 71 22.81 -22.60 -25.71
N ALA A 72 23.87 -23.21 -25.20
CA ALA A 72 23.94 -23.68 -23.82
C ALA A 72 23.60 -22.55 -22.84
N GLY A 73 22.81 -22.84 -21.79
CA GLY A 73 22.41 -21.88 -20.80
C GLY A 73 21.28 -22.39 -19.89
N SER A 74 21.00 -21.62 -18.87
CA SER A 74 19.87 -21.89 -17.98
C SER A 74 18.52 -21.69 -18.70
N LEU A 75 17.43 -22.24 -18.14
CA LEU A 75 16.06 -22.01 -18.61
C LEU A 75 15.80 -20.53 -18.88
N LEU A 76 16.19 -19.67 -17.94
CA LEU A 76 15.96 -18.22 -18.03
C LEU A 76 16.73 -17.58 -19.18
N GLN A 77 17.98 -17.98 -19.42
CA GLN A 77 18.80 -17.47 -20.53
C GLN A 77 18.20 -17.86 -21.89
N LYS A 78 17.75 -19.11 -22.03
CA LYS A 78 17.06 -19.58 -23.25
C LYS A 78 15.72 -18.82 -23.45
N ASN A 79 14.97 -18.60 -22.38
CA ASN A 79 13.75 -17.81 -22.44
C ASN A 79 14.01 -16.35 -22.84
N MET A 80 15.13 -15.75 -22.38
CA MET A 80 15.52 -14.40 -22.81
C MET A 80 15.80 -14.33 -24.31
N VAL A 81 16.54 -15.30 -24.85
CA VAL A 81 16.82 -15.39 -26.30
C VAL A 81 15.52 -15.56 -27.08
N PHE A 82 14.65 -16.46 -26.62
CA PHE A 82 13.35 -16.65 -27.25
C PHE A 82 12.48 -15.39 -27.22
N MET A 83 12.41 -14.68 -26.08
CA MET A 83 11.62 -13.43 -25.98
C MET A 83 12.17 -12.34 -26.90
N ASP A 84 13.49 -12.27 -27.09
CA ASP A 84 14.07 -11.36 -28.07
C ASP A 84 13.66 -11.75 -29.51
N TYR A 85 13.69 -13.04 -29.85
CA TYR A 85 13.19 -13.54 -31.14
C TYR A 85 11.70 -13.24 -31.33
N LEU A 86 10.90 -13.42 -30.27
CA LEU A 86 9.47 -13.15 -30.31
C LEU A 86 9.17 -11.68 -30.60
N GLN A 87 9.82 -10.76 -29.86
CA GLN A 87 9.59 -9.33 -29.92
C GLN A 87 10.20 -8.66 -31.15
N ASN A 88 11.35 -9.16 -31.62
CA ASN A 88 12.18 -8.48 -32.62
C ASN A 88 12.36 -9.27 -33.93
N GLY A 89 11.94 -10.54 -33.94
CA GLY A 89 12.20 -11.47 -35.05
C GLY A 89 13.58 -12.10 -34.99
N ILE A 90 13.78 -13.13 -35.79
CA ILE A 90 15.03 -13.90 -35.85
C ILE A 90 15.87 -13.41 -37.01
N THR A 91 17.04 -12.86 -36.71
CA THR A 91 18.03 -12.58 -37.75
C THR A 91 18.65 -13.89 -38.26
N VAL A 92 18.47 -14.17 -39.55
CA VAL A 92 19.00 -15.35 -40.20
C VAL A 92 19.96 -14.96 -41.31
N LYS A 93 20.98 -15.80 -41.52
CA LYS A 93 21.91 -15.72 -42.67
C LYS A 93 21.66 -16.92 -43.57
N TYR A 94 21.55 -16.65 -44.84
CA TYR A 94 21.29 -17.69 -45.84
C TYR A 94 21.92 -17.33 -47.19
N ALA A 95 22.23 -18.33 -48.00
CA ALA A 95 22.80 -18.13 -49.33
C ALA A 95 21.72 -18.27 -50.40
N VAL A 96 21.66 -17.30 -51.33
CA VAL A 96 20.84 -17.38 -52.54
C VAL A 96 21.73 -17.14 -53.76
N LYS A 97 21.77 -18.12 -54.66
CA LYS A 97 22.61 -18.09 -55.90
C LYS A 97 24.09 -17.78 -55.61
N GLY A 98 24.64 -18.27 -54.49
CA GLY A 98 26.02 -18.06 -54.10
C GLY A 98 26.31 -16.73 -53.34
N GLU A 99 25.33 -15.86 -53.14
CA GLU A 99 25.45 -14.64 -52.35
C GLU A 99 24.92 -14.84 -50.92
N GLU A 100 25.71 -14.50 -49.93
CA GLU A 100 25.26 -14.48 -48.52
C GLU A 100 24.34 -13.29 -48.29
N ARG A 101 23.17 -13.54 -47.71
CA ARG A 101 22.17 -12.54 -47.33
C ARG A 101 21.78 -12.69 -45.87
N SER A 102 21.39 -11.59 -45.29
CA SER A 102 20.82 -11.53 -43.93
C SER A 102 19.42 -10.91 -43.96
N SER A 103 18.50 -11.50 -43.22
CA SER A 103 17.12 -11.01 -43.12
C SER A 103 16.56 -11.32 -41.75
N VAL A 104 15.49 -10.61 -41.37
CA VAL A 104 14.77 -10.86 -40.13
C VAL A 104 13.48 -11.61 -40.42
N VAL A 105 13.33 -12.78 -39.83
CA VAL A 105 12.11 -13.60 -39.89
C VAL A 105 11.20 -13.20 -38.74
N LYS A 106 10.00 -12.71 -39.06
CA LYS A 106 8.99 -12.36 -38.07
C LYS A 106 8.25 -13.60 -37.59
N LEU A 107 8.10 -13.75 -36.28
CA LEU A 107 7.35 -14.82 -35.65
C LEU A 107 5.87 -14.48 -35.46
N ILE A 108 5.58 -13.18 -35.30
CA ILE A 108 4.26 -12.62 -35.04
C ILE A 108 4.05 -11.37 -35.90
N ASP A 109 2.84 -11.16 -36.42
CA ASP A 109 2.40 -9.87 -36.92
C ASP A 109 1.75 -9.08 -35.79
N TYR A 110 2.47 -8.09 -35.27
CA TYR A 110 1.99 -7.23 -34.17
C TYR A 110 1.08 -6.09 -34.66
N ALA A 111 1.05 -5.82 -35.95
CA ALA A 111 0.22 -4.75 -36.52
C ALA A 111 -1.21 -5.21 -36.81
N ASP A 112 -1.37 -6.50 -37.12
CA ASP A 112 -2.65 -7.07 -37.50
C ASP A 112 -2.84 -8.43 -36.81
N ALA A 113 -3.69 -8.45 -35.80
CA ALA A 113 -3.93 -9.65 -35.01
C ALA A 113 -4.51 -10.81 -35.86
N ASP A 114 -5.30 -10.50 -36.87
CA ASP A 114 -5.98 -11.50 -37.69
C ASP A 114 -5.05 -12.26 -38.66
N LYS A 115 -3.80 -11.79 -38.81
CA LYS A 115 -2.76 -12.52 -39.55
C LYS A 115 -2.09 -13.63 -38.74
N ASN A 116 -2.38 -13.71 -37.45
CA ASN A 116 -1.84 -14.73 -36.56
C ASN A 116 -2.89 -15.80 -36.25
N ASP A 117 -2.43 -17.02 -36.05
CA ASP A 117 -3.28 -18.13 -35.61
C ASP A 117 -3.24 -18.26 -34.09
N PHE A 118 -4.39 -18.20 -33.46
CA PHE A 118 -4.55 -18.28 -32.00
C PHE A 118 -5.26 -19.57 -31.62
N TYR A 119 -4.63 -20.40 -30.82
CA TYR A 119 -5.21 -21.65 -30.33
C TYR A 119 -5.25 -21.68 -28.81
N VAL A 120 -6.35 -22.19 -28.29
CA VAL A 120 -6.48 -22.61 -26.89
C VAL A 120 -6.43 -24.13 -26.87
N VAL A 121 -5.37 -24.70 -26.30
CA VAL A 121 -5.10 -26.14 -26.30
C VAL A 121 -5.15 -26.65 -24.88
N ASN A 122 -6.05 -27.58 -24.61
CA ASN A 122 -6.15 -28.17 -23.28
C ASN A 122 -5.61 -29.58 -23.22
N GLN A 123 -5.21 -30.03 -22.02
CA GLN A 123 -4.74 -31.38 -21.72
C GLN A 123 -3.50 -31.77 -22.58
N TYR A 124 -2.61 -30.81 -22.85
CA TYR A 124 -1.43 -31.02 -23.67
C TYR A 124 -0.37 -31.86 -22.97
N THR A 125 -0.32 -33.14 -23.30
CA THR A 125 0.69 -34.06 -22.74
C THR A 125 2.07 -33.71 -23.23
N PHE A 126 3.02 -33.56 -22.31
CA PHE A 126 4.42 -33.28 -22.60
C PHE A 126 5.33 -34.21 -21.81
N VAL A 127 6.35 -34.77 -22.45
CA VAL A 127 7.26 -35.76 -21.85
C VAL A 127 8.72 -35.30 -22.02
N GLU A 128 9.41 -35.08 -20.91
CA GLU A 128 10.81 -34.67 -20.88
C GLU A 128 11.53 -35.36 -19.71
N ASN A 129 12.72 -35.86 -19.92
CA ASN A 129 13.55 -36.51 -18.91
C ASN A 129 12.82 -37.64 -18.12
N GLY A 130 11.93 -38.37 -18.79
CA GLY A 130 11.10 -39.40 -18.15
C GLY A 130 9.91 -38.90 -17.37
N ASN A 131 9.74 -37.56 -17.25
CA ASN A 131 8.59 -36.94 -16.62
C ASN A 131 7.47 -36.73 -17.65
N ASN A 132 6.26 -37.20 -17.32
CA ASN A 132 5.06 -36.97 -18.11
C ASN A 132 4.24 -35.91 -17.37
N ARG A 133 4.01 -34.75 -17.98
CA ARG A 133 3.23 -33.64 -17.44
C ARG A 133 2.16 -33.19 -18.41
N ARG A 134 1.08 -32.67 -17.88
CA ARG A 134 -0.09 -32.26 -18.67
C ARG A 134 -0.70 -31.01 -18.07
N PRO A 135 -0.21 -29.81 -18.47
CA PRO A 135 -0.82 -28.53 -18.12
C PRO A 135 -2.29 -28.47 -18.56
N ASP A 136 -3.13 -27.81 -17.79
CA ASP A 136 -4.56 -27.74 -18.09
C ASP A 136 -4.82 -27.03 -19.42
N ILE A 137 -4.28 -25.80 -19.59
CA ILE A 137 -4.46 -25.02 -20.82
C ILE A 137 -3.13 -24.40 -21.26
N ILE A 138 -2.86 -24.42 -22.54
CA ILE A 138 -1.76 -23.69 -23.18
C ILE A 138 -2.33 -22.86 -24.32
N LEU A 139 -1.99 -21.57 -24.37
CA LEU A 139 -2.28 -20.73 -25.53
C LEU A 139 -1.09 -20.78 -26.50
N PHE A 140 -1.38 -21.20 -27.73
CA PHE A 140 -0.43 -21.15 -28.83
C PHE A 140 -0.76 -19.98 -29.76
N ILE A 141 0.27 -19.24 -30.14
CA ILE A 141 0.17 -18.24 -31.21
C ILE A 141 1.17 -18.64 -32.29
N ASN A 142 0.68 -18.83 -33.51
CA ASN A 142 1.48 -19.29 -34.64
C ASN A 142 2.29 -20.58 -34.35
N GLY A 143 1.74 -21.48 -33.53
CA GLY A 143 2.41 -22.72 -33.12
C GLY A 143 3.40 -22.58 -31.94
N LEU A 144 3.55 -21.41 -31.36
CA LEU A 144 4.42 -21.12 -30.21
C LEU A 144 3.63 -21.18 -28.89
N PRO A 145 4.03 -21.98 -27.88
CA PRO A 145 3.32 -22.13 -26.60
C PRO A 145 3.63 -20.97 -25.64
N LEU A 146 2.96 -19.84 -25.82
CA LEU A 146 3.32 -18.58 -25.16
C LEU A 146 2.76 -18.44 -23.75
N VAL A 147 1.56 -18.99 -23.49
CA VAL A 147 0.90 -18.86 -22.18
C VAL A 147 0.58 -20.25 -21.65
N LEU A 148 1.00 -20.51 -20.42
CA LEU A 148 0.65 -21.74 -19.71
C LEU A 148 -0.24 -21.41 -18.54
N MET A 149 -1.38 -22.10 -18.45
CA MET A 149 -2.39 -21.91 -17.42
C MET A 149 -2.57 -23.19 -16.60
N GLU A 150 -2.60 -23.01 -15.31
CA GLU A 150 -2.92 -24.06 -14.34
C GLU A 150 -4.16 -23.67 -13.58
N LEU A 151 -5.16 -24.52 -13.63
CA LEU A 151 -6.46 -24.31 -13.01
C LEU A 151 -6.63 -25.20 -11.78
N LYS A 152 -7.44 -24.75 -10.84
CA LYS A 152 -7.79 -25.54 -9.66
C LYS A 152 -9.30 -25.54 -9.44
N SER A 153 -9.78 -26.59 -8.82
CA SER A 153 -11.21 -26.80 -8.60
C SER A 153 -11.82 -25.69 -7.74
N PRO A 154 -12.82 -24.95 -8.26
CA PRO A 154 -13.50 -23.89 -7.50
C PRO A 154 -14.30 -24.40 -6.29
N SER A 155 -14.61 -25.68 -6.24
CA SER A 155 -15.46 -26.28 -5.20
C SER A 155 -14.70 -26.98 -4.07
N LYS A 156 -13.36 -26.87 -4.06
CA LYS A 156 -12.49 -27.47 -3.03
C LYS A 156 -11.76 -26.37 -2.25
N ASP A 157 -12.18 -26.11 -1.03
CA ASP A 157 -11.59 -25.10 -0.15
C ASP A 157 -10.10 -25.34 0.17
N GLU A 158 -9.62 -26.59 0.06
CA GLU A 158 -8.23 -26.96 0.38
C GLU A 158 -7.25 -26.76 -0.81
N VAL A 159 -7.73 -26.45 -2.00
CA VAL A 159 -6.95 -26.40 -3.23
C VAL A 159 -7.25 -25.09 -3.97
N GLY A 160 -6.30 -24.18 -4.03
CA GLY A 160 -6.47 -22.86 -4.64
C GLY A 160 -5.31 -22.46 -5.56
N ALA A 161 -5.27 -21.21 -5.92
CA ALA A 161 -4.27 -20.62 -6.82
C ALA A 161 -2.82 -20.84 -6.37
N GLU A 162 -2.54 -20.96 -5.06
CA GLU A 162 -1.22 -21.31 -4.56
C GLU A 162 -0.76 -22.71 -4.99
N ASN A 163 -1.70 -23.66 -5.01
CA ASN A 163 -1.42 -25.01 -5.49
C ASN A 163 -1.11 -25.00 -6.98
N ALA A 164 -1.84 -24.20 -7.78
CA ALA A 164 -1.54 -24.00 -9.20
C ALA A 164 -0.15 -23.40 -9.41
N TYR A 165 0.23 -22.40 -8.61
CA TYR A 165 1.57 -21.83 -8.64
C TYR A 165 2.65 -22.89 -8.36
N ASN A 166 2.50 -23.67 -7.29
CA ASN A 166 3.45 -24.71 -6.93
C ASN A 166 3.55 -25.79 -8.04
N GLN A 167 2.45 -26.09 -8.71
CA GLN A 167 2.43 -27.03 -9.83
C GLN A 167 3.19 -26.49 -11.03
N ILE A 168 3.03 -25.22 -11.40
CA ILE A 168 3.85 -24.57 -12.45
C ILE A 168 5.33 -24.62 -12.08
N ARG A 169 5.69 -24.36 -10.80
CA ARG A 169 7.09 -24.45 -10.34
C ARG A 169 7.67 -25.85 -10.49
N ASN A 170 6.86 -26.88 -10.28
CA ASN A 170 7.26 -28.27 -10.52
C ASN A 170 7.41 -28.55 -12.02
N TYR A 171 6.51 -28.07 -12.86
CA TYR A 171 6.65 -28.20 -14.33
C TYR A 171 7.94 -27.59 -14.85
N MET A 172 8.36 -26.43 -14.32
CA MET A 172 9.63 -25.80 -14.69
C MET A 172 10.85 -26.68 -14.40
N LYS A 173 10.78 -27.57 -13.41
CA LYS A 173 11.84 -28.54 -13.09
C LYS A 173 11.74 -29.78 -13.95
N ASP A 174 10.51 -30.27 -14.15
CA ASP A 174 10.26 -31.59 -14.79
C ASP A 174 10.27 -31.50 -16.31
N ILE A 175 9.78 -30.40 -16.88
CA ILE A 175 9.64 -30.17 -18.32
C ILE A 175 10.15 -28.77 -18.72
N PRO A 176 11.43 -28.43 -18.42
CA PRO A 176 11.97 -27.08 -18.61
C PRO A 176 11.90 -26.57 -20.05
N SER A 177 11.98 -27.42 -21.06
CA SER A 177 11.96 -26.98 -22.46
C SER A 177 10.64 -26.33 -22.89
N MET A 178 9.52 -26.67 -22.26
CA MET A 178 8.24 -25.98 -22.45
C MET A 178 8.35 -24.49 -22.08
N PHE A 179 9.10 -24.20 -21.03
CA PHE A 179 9.24 -22.83 -20.50
C PHE A 179 10.30 -21.99 -21.22
N TYR A 180 11.07 -22.57 -22.16
CA TYR A 180 11.92 -21.76 -23.06
C TYR A 180 11.09 -20.80 -23.89
N TYR A 181 9.86 -21.18 -24.24
CA TYR A 181 8.94 -20.42 -25.09
C TYR A 181 7.86 -19.67 -24.28
N ASN A 182 7.83 -19.84 -22.98
CA ASN A 182 6.78 -19.26 -22.17
C ASN A 182 6.94 -17.74 -22.03
N ALA A 183 5.90 -16.99 -22.33
CA ALA A 183 5.81 -15.55 -22.11
C ALA A 183 5.14 -15.25 -20.75
N VAL A 184 4.01 -15.91 -20.46
CA VAL A 184 3.15 -15.66 -19.30
C VAL A 184 2.72 -16.98 -18.66
N CYS A 185 2.71 -17.03 -17.33
CA CYS A 185 2.10 -18.09 -16.54
C CYS A 185 0.81 -17.57 -15.91
N VAL A 186 -0.25 -18.37 -15.91
CA VAL A 186 -1.55 -18.05 -15.30
C VAL A 186 -1.88 -19.09 -14.23
N ILE A 187 -2.36 -18.62 -13.09
CA ILE A 187 -2.92 -19.44 -12.02
C ILE A 187 -4.35 -19.01 -11.76
N SER A 188 -5.26 -19.96 -11.69
CA SER A 188 -6.67 -19.65 -11.53
C SER A 188 -7.43 -20.73 -10.74
N ASP A 189 -8.38 -20.26 -9.90
CA ASP A 189 -9.35 -21.11 -9.18
C ASP A 189 -10.79 -20.56 -9.25
N LEU A 190 -11.08 -19.77 -10.27
CA LEU A 190 -12.29 -18.97 -10.50
C LEU A 190 -12.35 -17.72 -9.61
N SER A 191 -12.12 -17.84 -8.30
CA SER A 191 -12.15 -16.73 -7.35
C SER A 191 -10.90 -15.88 -7.44
N THR A 192 -9.77 -16.49 -7.73
CA THR A 192 -8.45 -15.88 -7.89
C THR A 192 -7.92 -16.17 -9.28
N ASN A 193 -7.73 -15.14 -10.09
CA ASN A 193 -7.21 -15.24 -11.44
C ASN A 193 -5.99 -14.32 -11.57
N LYS A 194 -4.79 -14.88 -11.71
CA LYS A 194 -3.55 -14.10 -11.69
C LYS A 194 -2.58 -14.53 -12.77
N ALA A 195 -1.85 -13.55 -13.31
CA ALA A 195 -0.77 -13.75 -14.28
C ALA A 195 0.58 -13.33 -13.72
N GLY A 196 1.61 -14.01 -14.12
CA GLY A 196 2.99 -13.73 -13.74
C GLY A 196 3.97 -14.32 -14.77
N THR A 197 5.25 -14.36 -14.42
CA THR A 197 6.31 -14.89 -15.26
C THR A 197 7.03 -16.05 -14.60
N ILE A 198 7.89 -16.71 -15.35
CA ILE A 198 8.73 -17.81 -14.85
C ILE A 198 9.64 -17.41 -13.69
N THR A 199 9.90 -16.11 -13.50
CA THR A 199 10.72 -15.59 -12.38
C THR A 199 9.89 -14.98 -11.24
N SER A 200 8.57 -14.83 -11.42
CA SER A 200 7.70 -14.24 -10.42
C SER A 200 7.52 -15.14 -9.19
N GLY A 201 7.67 -14.60 -7.99
CA GLY A 201 7.12 -15.23 -6.79
C GLY A 201 5.58 -15.13 -6.79
N LEU A 202 4.91 -15.89 -5.93
CA LEU A 202 3.45 -15.87 -5.83
C LEU A 202 2.92 -14.45 -5.54
N ASP A 203 3.64 -13.69 -4.73
CA ASP A 203 3.37 -12.28 -4.38
C ASP A 203 3.47 -11.31 -5.57
N ARG A 204 3.99 -11.77 -6.71
CA ARG A 204 4.15 -11.01 -7.95
C ARG A 204 3.25 -11.48 -9.07
N PHE A 205 2.40 -12.46 -8.82
CA PHE A 205 1.30 -12.77 -9.70
C PHE A 205 0.17 -11.78 -9.46
N MET A 206 -0.25 -11.08 -10.50
CA MET A 206 -1.20 -9.98 -10.43
C MET A 206 -2.50 -10.32 -11.15
N GLU A 207 -3.59 -9.85 -10.61
CA GLU A 207 -4.89 -9.89 -11.26
C GLU A 207 -4.97 -8.86 -12.40
N TRP A 208 -5.91 -9.06 -13.32
CA TRP A 208 -6.23 -8.09 -14.35
C TRP A 208 -7.69 -7.65 -14.17
N LYS A 209 -7.91 -6.45 -13.63
CA LYS A 209 -9.19 -6.04 -13.06
C LYS A 209 -10.04 -5.15 -13.94
N THR A 210 -9.66 -4.90 -15.19
CA THR A 210 -10.43 -4.07 -16.10
C THR A 210 -10.26 -4.51 -17.55
N LYS A 211 -11.31 -4.35 -18.35
CA LYS A 211 -11.29 -4.66 -19.79
C LYS A 211 -10.86 -3.47 -20.65
N ASP A 212 -10.99 -2.25 -20.15
CA ASP A 212 -10.82 -1.00 -20.91
C ASP A 212 -9.96 0.07 -20.22
N GLY A 213 -9.54 -0.16 -18.98
CA GLY A 213 -8.73 0.77 -18.18
C GLY A 213 -9.57 1.73 -17.34
N ASP A 214 -10.85 1.43 -17.14
CA ASP A 214 -11.68 2.08 -16.12
C ASP A 214 -11.55 1.34 -14.79
N TYR A 215 -11.16 2.06 -13.72
CA TYR A 215 -10.90 1.51 -12.38
C TYR A 215 -12.06 1.70 -11.41
N GLU A 216 -13.11 2.41 -11.76
CA GLU A 216 -14.20 2.74 -10.83
C GLU A 216 -14.95 1.50 -10.31
N ASN A 217 -14.96 0.42 -11.07
CA ASN A 217 -15.67 -0.82 -10.78
C ASN A 217 -14.76 -2.05 -10.58
N THR A 218 -13.51 -1.86 -10.19
CA THR A 218 -12.49 -2.92 -10.12
C THR A 218 -12.38 -3.62 -8.77
N ALA A 219 -13.25 -3.34 -7.80
CA ALA A 219 -13.16 -3.86 -6.42
C ALA A 219 -13.14 -5.41 -6.33
N TYR A 220 -13.77 -6.08 -7.30
CA TYR A 220 -13.75 -7.53 -7.42
C TYR A 220 -13.48 -7.91 -8.87
N ALA A 221 -12.32 -8.51 -9.12
CA ALA A 221 -12.01 -9.09 -10.42
C ALA A 221 -12.98 -10.24 -10.70
N GLN A 222 -13.86 -10.03 -11.69
CA GLN A 222 -14.66 -11.12 -12.21
C GLN A 222 -13.76 -12.00 -13.09
N PHE A 223 -14.04 -13.29 -13.11
CA PHE A 223 -13.29 -14.27 -13.89
C PHE A 223 -13.18 -13.87 -15.38
N ASP A 224 -14.30 -13.50 -16.00
CA ASP A 224 -14.35 -13.02 -17.40
C ASP A 224 -13.51 -11.76 -17.61
N THR A 225 -13.49 -10.84 -16.65
CA THR A 225 -12.70 -9.59 -16.73
C THR A 225 -11.20 -9.87 -16.81
N PHE A 226 -10.69 -10.85 -16.07
CA PHE A 226 -9.30 -11.25 -16.16
C PHE A 226 -8.92 -11.76 -17.56
N TYR A 227 -9.69 -12.73 -18.08
CA TYR A 227 -9.38 -13.36 -19.35
C TYR A 227 -9.63 -12.41 -20.54
N GLU A 228 -10.78 -11.79 -20.64
CA GLU A 228 -11.08 -10.83 -21.71
C GLU A 228 -10.24 -9.56 -21.60
N GLY A 229 -9.93 -9.14 -20.38
CA GLY A 229 -9.10 -7.98 -20.10
C GLY A 229 -7.65 -8.16 -20.56
N MET A 230 -7.06 -9.31 -20.34
CA MET A 230 -5.64 -9.55 -20.65
C MET A 230 -5.44 -10.22 -22.03
N PHE A 231 -6.30 -11.17 -22.39
CA PHE A 231 -6.09 -12.08 -23.52
C PHE A 231 -6.89 -11.73 -24.78
N GLN A 232 -7.54 -10.57 -24.82
CA GLN A 232 -8.05 -10.03 -26.08
C GLN A 232 -6.88 -9.97 -27.10
N LYS A 233 -7.06 -10.54 -28.31
CA LYS A 233 -5.97 -10.83 -29.25
C LYS A 233 -4.99 -9.67 -29.46
N ALA A 234 -5.51 -8.49 -29.83
CA ALA A 234 -4.67 -7.32 -30.08
C ALA A 234 -3.91 -6.87 -28.82
N ARG A 235 -4.58 -6.95 -27.66
CA ARG A 235 -3.96 -6.59 -26.39
C ARG A 235 -2.89 -7.60 -25.97
N LEU A 236 -3.16 -8.88 -26.11
CA LEU A 236 -2.14 -9.92 -25.82
C LEU A 236 -0.91 -9.71 -26.70
N LEU A 237 -1.07 -9.46 -27.99
CA LEU A 237 0.06 -9.17 -28.88
C LEU A 237 0.84 -7.92 -28.41
N ASP A 238 0.14 -6.89 -28.01
CA ASP A 238 0.76 -5.68 -27.49
C ASP A 238 1.52 -5.92 -26.18
N ILE A 239 0.95 -6.70 -25.26
CA ILE A 239 1.64 -7.11 -24.02
C ILE A 239 2.90 -7.89 -24.35
N LEU A 240 2.84 -8.85 -25.26
CA LEU A 240 3.98 -9.68 -25.66
C LEU A 240 5.11 -8.85 -26.26
N LYS A 241 4.79 -7.84 -27.08
CA LYS A 241 5.77 -6.97 -27.74
C LYS A 241 6.36 -5.94 -26.79
N ASN A 242 5.53 -5.26 -26.00
CA ASN A 242 5.86 -3.97 -25.40
C ASN A 242 5.82 -3.95 -23.86
N PHE A 243 5.25 -4.99 -23.21
CA PHE A 243 4.99 -4.95 -21.76
C PHE A 243 5.56 -6.15 -21.00
N ILE A 244 6.49 -6.89 -21.64
CA ILE A 244 7.33 -7.90 -21.00
C ILE A 244 8.79 -7.53 -21.21
N LEU A 245 9.55 -7.43 -20.14
CA LEU A 245 10.96 -7.08 -20.18
C LEU A 245 11.79 -7.94 -19.23
N PHE A 246 13.11 -7.94 -19.42
CA PHE A 246 14.08 -8.47 -18.47
C PHE A 246 14.85 -7.33 -17.83
N SER A 247 14.97 -7.37 -16.51
CA SER A 247 15.73 -6.41 -15.72
C SER A 247 16.81 -7.14 -14.94
N GLY A 248 18.05 -6.70 -15.02
CA GLY A 248 19.17 -7.29 -14.29
C GLY A 248 20.53 -6.92 -14.85
N ASP A 249 21.59 -7.34 -14.15
CA ASP A 249 22.99 -7.12 -14.51
C ASP A 249 23.58 -8.24 -15.40
N GLY A 250 22.74 -9.11 -15.94
CA GLY A 250 23.13 -10.24 -16.77
C GLY A 250 23.42 -11.54 -16.02
N GLN A 251 23.66 -11.50 -14.70
CA GLN A 251 23.93 -12.72 -13.93
C GLN A 251 22.64 -13.40 -13.40
N LYS A 252 21.68 -12.61 -12.93
CA LYS A 252 20.38 -13.12 -12.48
C LYS A 252 19.26 -12.18 -12.96
N PRO A 253 18.94 -12.18 -14.26
CA PRO A 253 17.88 -11.35 -14.77
C PRO A 253 16.52 -11.78 -14.21
N ILE A 254 15.62 -10.81 -14.04
CA ILE A 254 14.24 -11.02 -13.62
C ILE A 254 13.35 -10.67 -14.80
N LYS A 255 12.47 -11.58 -15.20
CA LYS A 255 11.45 -11.34 -16.21
C LYS A 255 10.26 -10.63 -15.56
N ILE A 256 9.86 -9.51 -16.11
CA ILE A 256 8.80 -8.64 -15.58
C ILE A 256 7.68 -8.52 -16.58
N LEU A 257 6.46 -8.77 -16.14
CA LEU A 257 5.20 -8.51 -16.84
C LEU A 257 4.57 -7.26 -16.24
N ALA A 258 4.15 -6.32 -17.07
CA ALA A 258 3.43 -5.13 -16.60
C ALA A 258 2.08 -5.51 -16.00
N GLY A 259 1.70 -4.87 -14.90
CA GLY A 259 0.35 -4.93 -14.37
C GLY A 259 -0.64 -4.15 -15.26
N TYR A 260 -1.94 -4.46 -15.14
CA TYR A 260 -2.97 -3.80 -15.95
C TYR A 260 -2.97 -2.27 -15.80
N HIS A 261 -2.77 -1.76 -14.58
CA HIS A 261 -2.67 -0.33 -14.31
C HIS A 261 -1.48 0.32 -15.04
N GLN A 262 -0.34 -0.38 -15.15
CA GLN A 262 0.82 0.10 -15.91
C GLN A 262 0.53 0.09 -17.41
N TYR A 263 -0.08 -1.00 -17.91
CA TYR A 263 -0.46 -1.14 -19.32
C TYR A 263 -1.35 0.00 -19.78
N PHE A 264 -2.50 0.18 -19.15
CA PHE A 264 -3.48 1.19 -19.56
C PHE A 264 -2.96 2.62 -19.38
N ALA A 265 -2.31 2.90 -18.25
CA ALA A 265 -1.75 4.21 -17.99
C ALA A 265 -0.67 4.61 -19.00
N VAL A 266 0.24 3.68 -19.33
CA VAL A 266 1.29 3.95 -20.34
C VAL A 266 0.67 4.14 -21.72
N ARG A 267 -0.34 3.36 -22.10
CA ARG A 267 -1.04 3.56 -23.38
C ARG A 267 -1.74 4.91 -23.46
N LYS A 268 -2.47 5.31 -22.39
CA LYS A 268 -3.06 6.66 -22.30
C LYS A 268 -1.99 7.76 -22.41
N ALA A 269 -0.84 7.57 -21.76
CA ALA A 269 0.27 8.51 -21.80
C ALA A 269 0.88 8.66 -23.20
N ILE A 270 1.03 7.58 -23.96
CA ILE A 270 1.49 7.61 -25.35
C ILE A 270 0.53 8.40 -26.25
N GLU A 271 -0.77 8.15 -26.16
CA GLU A 271 -1.76 8.89 -26.96
C GLU A 271 -1.76 10.38 -26.58
N LYS A 272 -1.64 10.70 -25.30
CA LYS A 272 -1.53 12.09 -24.84
C LYS A 272 -0.25 12.76 -25.37
N ALA A 273 0.89 12.06 -25.36
CA ALA A 273 2.15 12.57 -25.88
C ALA A 273 2.10 12.89 -27.38
N LYS A 274 1.49 12.04 -28.21
CA LYS A 274 1.27 12.28 -29.65
C LYS A 274 0.50 13.58 -29.92
N ILE A 275 -0.43 13.91 -29.05
CA ILE A 275 -1.20 15.17 -29.15
C ILE A 275 -0.36 16.33 -28.64
N ALA A 276 0.22 16.20 -27.43
CA ALA A 276 0.97 17.26 -26.76
C ALA A 276 2.16 17.77 -27.56
N THR A 277 2.90 16.87 -28.21
CA THR A 277 4.05 17.22 -29.07
C THR A 277 3.65 18.14 -30.25
N LYS A 278 2.41 18.08 -30.69
CA LYS A 278 1.87 18.88 -31.80
C LYS A 278 1.15 20.15 -31.34
N THR A 279 0.89 20.27 -30.02
CA THR A 279 0.08 21.37 -29.45
C THR A 279 0.90 22.19 -28.43
N ASP A 280 0.56 22.07 -27.16
CA ASP A 280 1.06 22.92 -26.07
C ASP A 280 2.24 22.31 -25.28
N GLY A 281 2.70 21.13 -25.64
CA GLY A 281 3.77 20.44 -24.94
C GLY A 281 3.38 19.86 -23.56
N LYS A 282 2.09 19.91 -23.17
CA LYS A 282 1.62 19.39 -21.89
C LYS A 282 1.22 17.92 -22.01
N GLY A 283 2.14 17.03 -21.70
CA GLY A 283 1.97 15.58 -21.80
C GLY A 283 1.05 14.98 -20.73
N GLY A 284 0.77 15.72 -19.66
CA GLY A 284 -0.12 15.30 -18.56
C GLY A 284 0.60 14.81 -17.32
N VAL A 285 -0.18 14.40 -16.31
CA VAL A 285 0.29 13.89 -15.04
C VAL A 285 -0.07 12.42 -14.88
N PHE A 286 0.93 11.60 -14.69
CA PHE A 286 0.83 10.17 -14.39
C PHE A 286 0.86 10.01 -12.87
N TRP A 287 -0.33 9.90 -12.25
CA TRP A 287 -0.44 9.79 -10.81
C TRP A 287 -0.68 8.34 -10.38
N HIS A 288 0.37 7.67 -9.99
CA HIS A 288 0.32 6.35 -9.38
C HIS A 288 0.97 6.38 -8.02
N THR A 289 0.31 5.81 -7.02
CA THR A 289 0.81 5.80 -5.64
C THR A 289 2.21 5.22 -5.53
N GLN A 290 2.94 5.59 -4.50
CA GLN A 290 4.28 5.06 -4.29
C GLN A 290 4.23 3.55 -4.04
N GLY A 291 5.12 2.80 -4.69
CA GLY A 291 5.15 1.34 -4.62
C GLY A 291 4.40 0.62 -5.74
N SER A 292 3.63 1.32 -6.56
CA SER A 292 2.90 0.76 -7.72
C SER A 292 3.77 0.41 -8.94
N GLY A 293 5.09 0.62 -8.87
CA GLY A 293 6.00 0.31 -9.98
C GLY A 293 6.19 1.45 -10.99
N LYS A 294 6.01 2.74 -10.61
CA LYS A 294 6.19 3.92 -11.48
C LYS A 294 7.46 3.90 -12.32
N SER A 295 8.61 3.54 -11.72
CA SER A 295 9.89 3.48 -12.45
C SER A 295 9.86 2.52 -13.63
N LEU A 296 9.15 1.38 -13.49
CA LEU A 296 8.93 0.43 -14.59
C LEU A 296 7.94 1.00 -15.63
N SER A 297 6.90 1.68 -15.18
CA SER A 297 5.98 2.39 -16.10
C SER A 297 6.74 3.43 -16.94
N MET A 298 7.71 4.15 -16.34
CA MET A 298 8.58 5.08 -17.08
C MET A 298 9.46 4.36 -18.11
N VAL A 299 9.96 3.16 -17.80
CA VAL A 299 10.72 2.32 -18.76
C VAL A 299 9.83 1.88 -19.93
N PHE A 300 8.63 1.36 -19.65
CA PHE A 300 7.66 0.98 -20.69
C PHE A 300 7.27 2.18 -21.56
N TYR A 301 7.03 3.31 -20.93
CA TYR A 301 6.70 4.55 -21.64
C TYR A 301 7.84 5.03 -22.53
N ALA A 302 9.09 5.03 -22.01
CA ALA A 302 10.27 5.40 -22.78
C ALA A 302 10.49 4.47 -23.99
N HIS A 303 10.25 3.16 -23.82
CA HIS A 303 10.31 2.18 -24.90
C HIS A 303 9.29 2.51 -26.01
N LEU A 304 8.04 2.72 -25.63
CA LEU A 304 6.96 2.99 -26.60
C LEU A 304 7.09 4.37 -27.27
N LEU A 305 7.67 5.37 -26.61
CA LEU A 305 7.90 6.67 -27.19
C LEU A 305 8.83 6.60 -28.42
N GLN A 306 9.78 5.66 -28.47
CA GLN A 306 10.71 5.50 -29.58
C GLN A 306 9.99 5.24 -30.90
N GLU A 307 8.95 4.40 -30.84
CA GLU A 307 8.12 4.09 -32.02
C GLU A 307 7.05 5.16 -32.24
N ALA A 308 6.45 5.67 -31.19
CA ALA A 308 5.29 6.58 -31.25
C ALA A 308 5.63 7.98 -31.76
N LEU A 309 6.84 8.50 -31.49
CA LEU A 309 7.30 9.86 -31.80
C LEU A 309 8.55 9.90 -32.67
N ASP A 310 8.82 8.84 -33.40
CA ASP A 310 9.97 8.75 -34.32
C ASP A 310 11.30 9.05 -33.61
N SER A 311 11.62 8.23 -32.62
CA SER A 311 12.88 8.26 -31.89
C SER A 311 13.21 9.59 -31.19
N PRO A 312 12.35 10.08 -30.27
CA PRO A 312 12.59 11.32 -29.56
C PRO A 312 13.83 11.24 -28.65
N THR A 313 14.39 12.38 -28.32
CA THR A 313 15.31 12.49 -27.17
C THR A 313 14.47 12.53 -25.90
N ILE A 314 14.73 11.60 -24.98
CA ILE A 314 14.06 11.52 -23.68
C ILE A 314 14.97 12.12 -22.63
N VAL A 315 14.49 13.14 -21.91
CA VAL A 315 15.19 13.75 -20.78
C VAL A 315 14.46 13.32 -19.51
N VAL A 316 15.08 12.44 -18.72
CA VAL A 316 14.55 12.01 -17.43
C VAL A 316 15.09 12.94 -16.36
N MET A 317 14.19 13.65 -15.71
CA MET A 317 14.52 14.71 -14.75
C MET A 317 14.09 14.32 -13.35
N THR A 318 15.01 14.43 -12.40
CA THR A 318 14.78 14.15 -10.97
C THR A 318 15.07 15.36 -10.09
N ASP A 319 14.54 15.36 -8.88
CA ASP A 319 14.76 16.42 -7.89
C ASP A 319 16.11 16.28 -7.16
N ARG A 320 16.58 15.05 -6.96
CA ARG A 320 17.75 14.74 -6.12
C ARG A 320 18.71 13.77 -6.81
N ILE A 321 20.00 13.93 -6.53
CA ILE A 321 21.06 13.07 -7.08
C ILE A 321 20.82 11.59 -6.69
N ASP A 322 20.45 11.32 -5.43
CA ASP A 322 20.21 9.95 -4.96
C ASP A 322 19.04 9.26 -5.69
N LEU A 323 18.01 10.03 -6.06
CA LEU A 323 16.88 9.54 -6.85
C LEU A 323 17.27 9.35 -8.33
N ASP A 324 18.11 10.24 -8.84
CA ASP A 324 18.69 10.16 -10.18
C ASP A 324 19.45 8.84 -10.35
N ASP A 325 20.32 8.50 -9.39
CA ASP A 325 21.12 7.27 -9.40
C ASP A 325 20.23 5.99 -9.37
N GLN A 326 19.17 5.99 -8.58
CA GLN A 326 18.26 4.82 -8.48
C GLN A 326 17.46 4.61 -9.76
N LEU A 327 16.84 5.67 -10.26
CA LEU A 327 16.04 5.60 -11.48
C LEU A 327 16.93 5.30 -12.70
N TYR A 328 18.09 5.93 -12.78
CA TYR A 328 19.11 5.62 -13.79
C TYR A 328 19.52 4.15 -13.77
N THR A 329 19.81 3.59 -12.60
CA THR A 329 20.16 2.18 -12.44
C THR A 329 19.04 1.27 -12.94
N GLN A 330 17.78 1.61 -12.68
CA GLN A 330 16.63 0.84 -13.17
C GLN A 330 16.55 0.86 -14.70
N PHE A 331 16.74 2.01 -15.32
CA PHE A 331 16.77 2.14 -16.78
C PHE A 331 17.98 1.42 -17.39
N ALA A 332 19.15 1.53 -16.78
CA ALA A 332 20.37 0.84 -17.24
C ALA A 332 20.20 -0.68 -17.22
N ARG A 333 19.54 -1.24 -16.20
CA ARG A 333 19.20 -2.67 -16.13
C ARG A 333 18.22 -3.12 -17.21
N CYS A 334 17.50 -2.22 -17.81
CA CYS A 334 16.53 -2.45 -18.89
C CYS A 334 17.06 -1.98 -20.25
N ALA A 335 18.35 -1.64 -20.38
CA ALA A 335 18.95 -1.11 -21.61
C ALA A 335 18.71 -2.00 -22.86
N PRO A 336 18.76 -3.34 -22.78
CA PRO A 336 18.44 -4.20 -23.92
C PRO A 336 16.99 -4.02 -24.41
N PHE A 337 16.04 -3.88 -23.52
CA PHE A 337 14.65 -3.62 -23.84
C PHE A 337 14.43 -2.21 -24.43
N LEU A 338 15.12 -1.22 -23.88
CA LEU A 338 15.11 0.16 -24.39
C LEU A 338 15.87 0.33 -25.69
N ARG A 339 16.74 -0.62 -26.08
CA ARG A 339 17.66 -0.55 -27.21
C ARG A 339 18.56 0.69 -27.21
N GLN A 340 18.74 1.26 -26.04
CA GLN A 340 19.58 2.43 -25.82
C GLN A 340 20.21 2.34 -24.44
N THR A 341 21.47 2.80 -24.35
CA THR A 341 22.15 2.95 -23.06
C THR A 341 21.82 4.35 -22.51
N PRO A 342 21.16 4.45 -21.35
CA PRO A 342 20.93 5.73 -20.71
C PRO A 342 22.25 6.42 -20.36
N VAL A 343 22.27 7.73 -20.41
CA VAL A 343 23.44 8.56 -20.07
C VAL A 343 23.06 9.54 -18.98
N GLN A 344 23.90 9.69 -17.97
CA GLN A 344 23.68 10.65 -16.89
C GLN A 344 24.49 11.92 -17.10
N ALA A 345 23.84 13.07 -17.13
CA ALA A 345 24.52 14.36 -17.21
C ALA A 345 25.28 14.65 -15.89
N THR A 346 26.57 14.89 -15.96
CA THR A 346 27.42 15.12 -14.79
C THR A 346 27.45 16.61 -14.35
N SER A 347 27.29 17.53 -15.28
CA SER A 347 27.28 18.99 -15.02
C SER A 347 26.32 19.71 -15.97
N LYS A 348 26.14 21.00 -15.78
CA LYS A 348 25.36 21.88 -16.68
C LYS A 348 25.91 21.89 -18.09
N GLU A 349 27.23 22.03 -18.20
CA GLU A 349 27.96 22.06 -19.48
C GLU A 349 27.87 20.70 -20.18
N ASN A 350 27.88 19.60 -19.40
CA ASN A 350 27.71 18.26 -19.94
C ASN A 350 26.27 18.04 -20.46
N LEU A 351 25.25 18.53 -19.75
CA LEU A 351 23.86 18.49 -20.22
C LEU A 351 23.73 19.25 -21.56
N SER A 352 24.30 20.45 -21.65
CA SER A 352 24.28 21.21 -22.88
C SER A 352 24.92 20.44 -24.03
N LYS A 353 26.11 19.84 -23.84
CA LYS A 353 26.79 19.03 -24.85
C LYS A 353 26.01 17.76 -25.26
N LEU A 354 25.29 17.16 -24.36
CA LEU A 354 24.46 15.97 -24.65
C LEU A 354 23.25 16.32 -25.51
N LEU A 355 22.76 17.54 -25.44
CA LEU A 355 21.62 18.04 -26.22
C LEU A 355 22.07 18.77 -27.50
N ASP A 356 23.26 19.38 -27.51
CA ASP A 356 23.79 20.11 -28.64
C ASP A 356 24.11 19.19 -29.82
N GLY A 357 23.67 19.57 -31.00
CA GLY A 357 23.88 18.84 -32.26
C GLY A 357 23.16 17.46 -32.31
N ARG A 358 22.40 17.08 -31.28
CA ARG A 358 21.64 15.83 -31.29
C ARG A 358 20.33 16.02 -32.05
N GLU A 359 20.08 15.21 -33.05
CA GLU A 359 18.86 15.29 -33.88
C GLU A 359 17.75 14.33 -33.44
N ALA A 360 18.11 13.16 -32.93
CA ALA A 360 17.15 12.12 -32.50
C ALA A 360 17.76 11.22 -31.42
N ASN A 361 16.96 10.34 -30.85
CA ASN A 361 17.35 9.34 -29.86
C ASN A 361 17.97 9.90 -28.57
N GLY A 362 18.33 9.03 -27.69
CA GLY A 362 19.01 9.31 -26.42
C GLY A 362 18.06 9.36 -25.23
N ILE A 363 18.49 8.72 -24.15
CA ILE A 363 17.87 8.79 -22.84
C ILE A 363 18.88 9.47 -21.90
N ILE A 364 18.58 10.71 -21.53
CA ILE A 364 19.49 11.58 -20.75
C ILE A 364 18.90 11.78 -19.37
N PHE A 365 19.63 11.38 -18.34
CA PHE A 365 19.29 11.59 -16.94
C PHE A 365 19.90 12.90 -16.46
N THR A 366 19.12 13.68 -15.72
CA THR A 366 19.58 14.97 -15.19
C THR A 366 18.77 15.37 -13.96
N THR A 367 19.37 16.21 -13.09
CA THR A 367 18.60 16.88 -12.03
C THR A 367 18.15 18.26 -12.49
N MET A 368 17.06 18.77 -11.93
CA MET A 368 16.51 20.08 -12.27
C MET A 368 17.52 21.22 -12.09
N PHE A 369 18.48 21.08 -11.16
CA PHE A 369 19.48 22.10 -10.84
C PHE A 369 20.60 22.23 -11.90
N LYS A 370 20.63 21.32 -12.90
CA LYS A 370 21.56 21.40 -14.03
C LYS A 370 21.03 22.25 -15.18
N PHE A 371 19.76 22.70 -15.09
CA PHE A 371 19.22 23.72 -16.01
C PHE A 371 19.65 25.13 -15.53
N GLU A 372 19.96 26.01 -16.45
CA GLU A 372 20.34 27.37 -16.18
C GLU A 372 19.70 28.30 -17.21
N ARG A 373 19.39 29.54 -16.79
CA ARG A 373 18.90 30.55 -17.69
C ARG A 373 20.05 31.01 -18.58
N GLY A 374 20.03 30.59 -19.82
CA GLY A 374 20.97 31.07 -20.85
C GLY A 374 20.35 32.18 -21.72
N GLU A 375 21.16 32.87 -22.49
CA GLU A 375 20.69 33.82 -23.53
C GLU A 375 19.93 33.11 -24.65
N LYS A 376 20.18 31.79 -24.84
CA LYS A 376 19.54 30.93 -25.83
C LYS A 376 19.05 29.64 -25.16
N PRO A 377 17.96 29.06 -25.70
CA PRO A 377 17.52 27.72 -25.28
C PRO A 377 18.62 26.67 -25.49
N LEU A 378 18.64 25.63 -24.68
CA LEU A 378 19.50 24.45 -24.87
C LEU A 378 19.12 23.70 -26.15
N SER A 379 17.83 23.67 -26.48
CA SER A 379 17.34 23.10 -27.74
C SER A 379 15.95 23.65 -28.07
N GLU A 380 15.70 24.01 -29.33
CA GLU A 380 14.37 24.40 -29.83
C GLU A 380 13.59 23.23 -30.46
N ARG A 381 14.13 22.01 -30.38
CA ARG A 381 13.52 20.84 -30.98
C ARG A 381 12.20 20.48 -30.32
N ARG A 382 11.22 20.08 -31.14
CA ARG A 382 9.93 19.53 -30.66
C ARG A 382 10.01 18.03 -30.32
N ASN A 383 11.00 17.33 -30.87
CA ASN A 383 11.19 15.90 -30.67
C ASN A 383 12.02 15.62 -29.39
N ILE A 384 11.64 16.28 -28.29
CA ILE A 384 12.17 16.08 -26.96
C ILE A 384 11.00 15.83 -26.00
N VAL A 385 11.10 14.76 -25.20
CA VAL A 385 10.15 14.45 -24.13
C VAL A 385 10.86 14.53 -22.80
N VAL A 386 10.38 15.41 -21.92
CA VAL A 386 10.87 15.57 -20.55
C VAL A 386 9.98 14.76 -19.62
N MET A 387 10.52 13.72 -19.03
CA MET A 387 9.88 12.88 -18.05
C MET A 387 10.32 13.31 -16.65
N ALA A 388 9.46 14.01 -15.92
CA ALA A 388 9.75 14.50 -14.59
C ALA A 388 9.32 13.51 -13.53
N ASP A 389 10.25 12.90 -12.80
CA ASP A 389 9.93 12.06 -11.64
C ASP A 389 9.71 12.93 -10.41
N GLU A 390 8.82 12.47 -9.52
CA GLU A 390 8.34 13.19 -8.35
C GLU A 390 7.93 14.65 -8.71
N ALA A 391 7.13 14.77 -9.76
CA ALA A 391 6.75 16.04 -10.42
C ALA A 391 6.17 17.09 -9.45
N HIS A 392 5.72 16.68 -8.25
CA HIS A 392 5.26 17.56 -7.18
C HIS A 392 6.41 18.32 -6.47
N ARG A 393 7.68 17.99 -6.74
CA ARG A 393 8.84 18.61 -6.09
C ARG A 393 9.50 19.64 -7.00
N GLY A 394 9.78 20.80 -6.46
CA GLY A 394 10.69 21.78 -7.04
C GLY A 394 10.35 22.37 -8.41
N GLN A 395 9.35 21.84 -9.11
CA GLN A 395 9.00 22.21 -10.48
C GLN A 395 7.87 23.26 -10.53
N TYR A 396 7.75 24.07 -9.49
CA TYR A 396 6.71 25.07 -9.36
C TYR A 396 7.25 26.47 -9.63
N GLY A 397 6.37 27.31 -10.20
CA GLY A 397 6.57 28.72 -10.36
C GLY A 397 6.99 29.08 -11.77
N PHE A 398 6.01 29.49 -12.57
CA PHE A 398 6.21 30.27 -13.77
C PHE A 398 6.37 31.75 -13.43
N ASP A 399 6.01 32.14 -12.19
CA ASP A 399 6.02 33.53 -11.75
C ASP A 399 7.42 33.99 -11.27
N GLU A 400 7.72 35.24 -11.56
CA GLU A 400 8.87 35.92 -10.98
C GLU A 400 8.48 36.50 -9.62
N LYS A 401 9.23 36.17 -8.57
CA LYS A 401 9.02 36.71 -7.23
C LYS A 401 10.22 37.55 -6.81
N ILE A 402 9.96 38.73 -6.28
CA ILE A 402 11.00 39.57 -5.67
C ILE A 402 11.20 39.11 -4.23
N VAL A 403 12.37 38.62 -3.89
CA VAL A 403 12.78 38.20 -2.55
C VAL A 403 13.86 39.13 -2.05
N ILE A 404 13.66 39.69 -0.87
CA ILE A 404 14.68 40.52 -0.23
C ILE A 404 15.66 39.60 0.50
N LYS A 405 16.93 39.60 0.08
CA LYS A 405 18.01 38.89 0.77
C LYS A 405 18.98 39.89 1.39
N GLU A 406 19.52 39.53 2.55
CA GLU A 406 20.61 40.28 3.19
C GLU A 406 21.96 39.80 2.59
N ASN A 407 22.78 40.71 2.12
CA ASN A 407 24.12 40.40 1.65
C ASN A 407 25.09 40.19 2.83
N GLU A 408 26.31 39.75 2.56
CA GLU A 408 27.35 39.51 3.59
C GLU A 408 27.73 40.77 4.40
N GLN A 409 27.27 41.94 3.98
CA GLN A 409 27.49 43.23 4.63
C GLN A 409 26.27 43.68 5.44
N GLY A 410 25.17 42.91 5.50
CA GLY A 410 23.94 43.22 6.25
C GLY A 410 23.01 44.17 5.50
N GLU A 411 23.23 44.47 4.22
CA GLU A 411 22.35 45.31 3.40
C GLU A 411 21.27 44.43 2.73
N LYS A 412 20.03 44.95 2.69
CA LYS A 412 18.89 44.25 2.07
C LYS A 412 18.83 44.57 0.58
N GLU A 413 19.08 43.57 -0.24
CA GLU A 413 18.94 43.66 -1.69
C GLU A 413 17.74 42.89 -2.19
N ALA A 414 16.99 43.46 -3.13
CA ALA A 414 15.86 42.83 -3.79
C ALA A 414 16.37 41.98 -4.96
N HIS A 415 16.22 40.67 -4.84
CA HIS A 415 16.56 39.71 -5.90
C HIS A 415 15.28 39.17 -6.56
N THR A 416 15.26 39.15 -7.89
CA THR A 416 14.23 38.47 -8.65
C THR A 416 14.53 36.97 -8.65
N VAL A 417 13.68 36.18 -8.03
CA VAL A 417 13.77 34.71 -8.05
C VAL A 417 12.74 34.17 -9.03
N ILE A 418 13.20 33.40 -10.00
CA ILE A 418 12.39 32.74 -11.01
C ILE A 418 12.21 31.31 -10.62
N GLY A 419 11.00 30.79 -10.78
CA GLY A 419 10.70 29.36 -10.47
C GLY A 419 11.41 28.40 -11.41
N ASN A 420 11.81 27.24 -10.89
CA ASN A 420 12.56 26.22 -11.66
C ASN A 420 11.79 25.73 -12.90
N ALA A 421 10.46 25.63 -12.83
CA ALA A 421 9.63 25.23 -13.97
C ALA A 421 9.84 26.19 -15.16
N ARG A 422 9.93 27.50 -14.91
CA ARG A 422 10.18 28.51 -15.93
C ARG A 422 11.57 28.36 -16.54
N ILE A 423 12.60 28.15 -15.72
CA ILE A 423 13.98 27.97 -16.19
C ILE A 423 14.09 26.75 -17.11
N ILE A 424 13.48 25.65 -16.75
CA ILE A 424 13.48 24.40 -17.53
C ILE A 424 12.71 24.60 -18.84
N HIS A 425 11.56 25.25 -18.78
CA HIS A 425 10.76 25.53 -19.96
C HIS A 425 11.43 26.50 -20.92
N ASP A 426 12.13 27.54 -20.41
CA ASP A 426 12.91 28.46 -21.22
C ASP A 426 14.12 27.77 -21.88
N ALA A 427 14.69 26.73 -21.22
CA ALA A 427 15.77 25.93 -21.76
C ALA A 427 15.33 24.97 -22.88
N LEU A 428 14.10 24.42 -22.79
CA LEU A 428 13.53 23.49 -23.77
C LEU A 428 12.08 23.89 -24.15
N PRO A 429 11.89 25.03 -24.83
CA PRO A 429 10.58 25.68 -24.98
C PRO A 429 9.56 24.89 -25.81
N ASN A 430 10.01 24.01 -26.67
CA ASN A 430 9.17 23.21 -27.56
C ASN A 430 9.09 21.72 -27.13
N ALA A 431 9.68 21.33 -26.01
CA ALA A 431 9.63 19.96 -25.50
C ALA A 431 8.24 19.59 -24.98
N THR A 432 7.95 18.30 -24.97
CA THR A 432 6.75 17.75 -24.32
C THR A 432 7.08 17.35 -22.88
N TYR A 433 6.30 17.82 -21.93
CA TYR A 433 6.51 17.62 -20.49
C TYR A 433 5.47 16.67 -19.93
N ILE A 434 5.90 15.59 -19.28
CA ILE A 434 5.05 14.66 -18.55
C ILE A 434 5.54 14.52 -17.12
N GLY A 435 4.63 14.61 -16.16
CA GLY A 435 4.93 14.46 -14.73
C GLY A 435 4.55 13.09 -14.20
N PHE A 436 5.49 12.42 -13.54
CA PHE A 436 5.24 11.18 -12.79
C PHE A 436 5.27 11.50 -11.30
N THR A 437 4.24 11.09 -10.58
CA THR A 437 4.16 11.37 -9.13
C THR A 437 3.32 10.35 -8.39
N GLY A 438 3.66 10.12 -7.10
CA GLY A 438 2.81 9.38 -6.17
C GLY A 438 1.89 10.28 -5.36
N THR A 439 2.14 11.59 -5.36
CA THR A 439 1.49 12.57 -4.48
C THR A 439 1.38 13.92 -5.17
N PRO A 440 0.37 14.16 -6.02
CA PRO A 440 0.18 15.44 -6.66
C PRO A 440 -0.23 16.52 -5.64
N ILE A 441 0.15 17.76 -5.89
CA ILE A 441 -0.23 18.92 -5.05
C ILE A 441 -1.26 19.77 -5.80
N SER A 442 -2.37 20.07 -5.12
CA SER A 442 -3.44 20.93 -5.61
C SER A 442 -3.49 22.31 -4.94
N ALA A 443 -2.44 22.72 -4.22
CA ALA A 443 -2.39 24.05 -3.59
C ALA A 443 -2.41 25.17 -4.64
N LYS A 444 -3.04 26.34 -4.32
CA LYS A 444 -3.29 27.44 -5.28
C LYS A 444 -2.05 27.95 -6.01
N ASP A 445 -0.87 27.86 -5.41
CA ASP A 445 0.41 28.36 -5.94
C ASP A 445 1.35 27.24 -6.40
N ARG A 446 0.89 25.97 -6.35
CA ARG A 446 1.70 24.79 -6.66
C ARG A 446 0.85 23.74 -7.34
N ASN A 447 0.33 24.02 -8.51
CA ASN A 447 -0.55 23.09 -9.21
C ASN A 447 0.23 22.28 -10.27
N THR A 448 0.45 21.00 -10.00
CA THR A 448 1.11 20.08 -10.94
C THR A 448 0.42 20.06 -12.31
N ARG A 449 -0.91 20.23 -12.33
CA ARG A 449 -1.70 20.27 -13.59
C ARG A 449 -1.44 21.51 -14.41
N GLU A 450 -1.08 22.63 -13.82
CA GLU A 450 -0.74 23.87 -14.55
C GLU A 450 0.55 23.70 -15.36
N VAL A 451 1.50 22.95 -14.82
CA VAL A 451 2.80 22.70 -15.46
C VAL A 451 2.72 21.61 -16.51
N PHE A 452 2.13 20.47 -16.18
CA PHE A 452 2.16 19.26 -17.02
C PHE A 452 0.87 19.00 -17.79
N GLY A 453 -0.24 19.61 -17.40
CA GLY A 453 -1.58 19.30 -17.93
C GLY A 453 -2.38 18.39 -17.00
N ASP A 454 -3.55 17.93 -17.47
CA ASP A 454 -4.46 17.10 -16.69
C ASP A 454 -3.90 15.71 -16.36
N TYR A 455 -4.54 15.05 -15.40
CA TYR A 455 -4.20 13.67 -15.07
C TYR A 455 -4.47 12.76 -16.27
N ILE A 456 -3.46 11.94 -16.60
CA ILE A 456 -3.55 10.89 -17.63
C ILE A 456 -4.23 9.68 -17.05
N ASP A 457 -3.77 9.30 -15.83
CA ASP A 457 -4.24 8.13 -15.12
C ASP A 457 -4.04 8.32 -13.62
N ILE A 458 -4.95 7.74 -12.83
CA ILE A 458 -4.91 7.79 -11.36
C ILE A 458 -4.99 6.36 -10.83
N TYR A 459 -3.91 5.92 -10.20
CA TYR A 459 -3.86 4.66 -9.48
C TYR A 459 -3.57 4.96 -8.01
N ASP A 460 -4.62 5.04 -7.22
CA ASP A 460 -4.58 5.51 -5.84
C ASP A 460 -4.08 4.43 -4.85
N MET A 461 -3.93 4.81 -3.57
CA MET A 461 -3.45 3.91 -2.52
C MET A 461 -4.42 2.76 -2.26
N THR A 462 -5.72 3.03 -2.30
CA THR A 462 -6.77 2.05 -2.08
C THR A 462 -6.73 0.98 -3.16
N GLN A 463 -6.67 1.37 -4.44
CA GLN A 463 -6.55 0.46 -5.56
C GLN A 463 -5.28 -0.39 -5.46
N ALA A 464 -4.15 0.24 -5.11
CA ALA A 464 -2.87 -0.44 -4.99
C ALA A 464 -2.87 -1.50 -3.87
N VAL A 465 -3.58 -1.26 -2.77
CA VAL A 465 -3.75 -2.25 -1.69
C VAL A 465 -4.67 -3.37 -2.10
N GLU A 466 -5.80 -3.06 -2.75
CA GLU A 466 -6.76 -4.06 -3.26
C GLU A 466 -6.16 -4.98 -4.32
N ASP A 467 -5.23 -4.46 -5.11
CA ASP A 467 -4.49 -5.22 -6.12
C ASP A 467 -3.31 -6.01 -5.53
N GLY A 468 -2.99 -5.81 -4.26
CA GLY A 468 -1.82 -6.39 -3.64
C GLY A 468 -0.49 -5.81 -4.15
N ALA A 469 -0.52 -4.71 -4.91
CA ALA A 469 0.68 -4.00 -5.37
C ALA A 469 1.40 -3.27 -4.23
N THR A 470 0.65 -2.87 -3.21
CA THR A 470 1.16 -2.36 -1.94
C THR A 470 0.46 -3.05 -0.76
N ARG A 471 0.96 -2.82 0.45
CA ARG A 471 0.35 -3.32 1.68
C ARG A 471 -0.34 -2.19 2.45
N PRO A 472 -1.39 -2.46 3.22
CA PRO A 472 -2.02 -1.47 4.07
C PRO A 472 -1.01 -0.91 5.09
N VAL A 473 -1.21 0.34 5.48
CA VAL A 473 -0.42 0.99 6.51
C VAL A 473 -1.29 1.21 7.72
N TYR A 474 -0.74 0.82 8.84
CA TYR A 474 -1.37 0.87 10.13
C TYR A 474 -0.75 1.99 10.98
N TYR A 475 -1.55 2.60 11.85
CA TYR A 475 -1.14 3.74 12.66
C TYR A 475 -1.44 3.50 14.14
N GLU A 476 -0.44 3.63 14.98
CA GLU A 476 -0.56 3.53 16.43
C GLU A 476 -0.07 4.82 17.08
N SER A 477 -0.93 5.51 17.81
CA SER A 477 -0.56 6.73 18.54
C SER A 477 -0.04 6.37 19.93
N ARG A 478 1.21 6.77 20.20
CA ARG A 478 1.87 6.64 21.50
C ARG A 478 2.44 7.98 21.95
N VAL A 479 1.56 8.96 22.12
CA VAL A 479 1.99 10.29 22.55
C VAL A 479 2.57 10.21 23.97
N ILE A 480 3.85 10.54 24.08
CA ILE A 480 4.51 10.62 25.39
C ILE A 480 3.87 11.77 26.14
N LYS A 481 3.30 11.49 27.33
CA LYS A 481 2.89 12.55 28.27
C LYS A 481 4.15 13.29 28.68
N LEU A 482 4.38 14.43 28.04
CA LEU A 482 5.35 15.40 28.52
C LEU A 482 4.79 15.92 29.85
N HIS A 483 5.44 15.61 30.96
CA HIS A 483 5.24 16.36 32.21
C HIS A 483 5.83 17.77 32.00
N LEU A 484 5.06 18.59 31.25
CA LEU A 484 5.33 20.00 31.18
C LEU A 484 4.93 20.58 32.56
N ASP A 485 5.90 21.12 33.26
CA ASP A 485 5.65 21.87 34.46
C ASP A 485 4.67 23.03 34.13
N GLN A 486 3.78 23.37 35.09
CA GLN A 486 2.76 24.41 34.89
C GLN A 486 3.35 25.78 34.50
N ASN A 487 4.58 26.07 34.86
CA ASN A 487 5.30 27.28 34.44
C ASN A 487 5.67 27.29 32.95
N THR A 488 5.98 26.12 32.38
CA THR A 488 6.29 25.97 30.94
C THR A 488 5.03 26.09 30.10
N LEU A 489 3.87 25.56 30.57
CA LEU A 489 2.56 25.76 29.96
C LEU A 489 2.14 27.21 29.93
N ALA A 490 2.31 27.93 31.06
CA ALA A 490 2.00 29.37 31.17
C ALA A 490 2.89 30.22 30.23
N LEU A 491 4.15 29.83 30.04
CA LEU A 491 5.06 30.51 29.11
C LEU A 491 4.69 30.29 27.65
N ILE A 492 4.18 29.09 27.31
CA ILE A 492 3.69 28.73 25.97
C ILE A 492 2.41 29.54 25.67
N ASP A 493 1.49 29.63 26.61
CA ASP A 493 0.22 30.41 26.46
C ASP A 493 0.51 31.90 26.32
N ALA A 494 1.39 32.48 27.15
CA ALA A 494 1.78 33.87 27.02
C ALA A 494 2.49 34.18 25.69
N THR A 495 3.16 33.19 25.11
CA THR A 495 3.81 33.33 23.78
C THR A 495 2.80 33.23 22.64
N TYR A 496 1.72 32.43 22.82
CA TYR A 496 0.60 32.36 21.84
C TYR A 496 -0.22 33.64 21.85
N ASP A 497 -0.52 34.25 23.01
CA ASP A 497 -1.25 35.52 23.13
C ASP A 497 -0.46 36.67 22.48
N ALA A 498 0.87 36.66 22.57
CA ALA A 498 1.72 37.64 21.91
C ALA A 498 1.79 37.45 20.38
N LEU A 499 1.48 36.25 19.86
CA LEU A 499 1.48 35.93 18.43
C LEU A 499 0.20 36.37 17.71
N GLU A 500 -0.94 36.39 18.40
CA GLU A 500 -2.21 36.85 17.80
C GLU A 500 -2.25 38.36 17.54
N GLN A 501 -1.38 39.14 18.16
CA GLN A 501 -1.39 40.60 18.04
C GLN A 501 -0.41 41.18 17.01
N GLN A 502 0.41 40.40 16.33
CA GLN A 502 1.42 40.90 15.37
C GLN A 502 1.56 40.01 14.11
N SER A 503 0.98 40.42 13.00
CA SER A 503 1.28 39.85 11.68
C SER A 503 2.37 40.68 10.99
N ASP A 504 3.40 40.05 10.51
CA ASP A 504 4.11 40.04 9.24
C ASP A 504 5.59 39.71 9.35
N ALA A 505 6.56 40.43 9.42
CA ALA A 505 7.98 40.07 9.19
C ALA A 505 8.65 39.25 10.33
N ALA A 506 8.04 39.21 11.51
CA ALA A 506 8.51 38.45 12.66
C ALA A 506 8.15 36.94 12.63
N THR A 507 7.37 36.49 11.67
CA THR A 507 6.84 35.10 11.62
C THR A 507 7.93 34.08 11.33
N ILE A 508 8.95 34.40 10.55
CA ILE A 508 10.08 33.51 10.23
C ILE A 508 11.04 33.39 11.42
N GLU A 509 11.35 34.48 12.08
CA GLU A 509 12.25 34.48 13.24
C GLU A 509 11.58 33.87 14.48
N LYS A 510 10.27 34.05 14.63
CA LYS A 510 9.44 33.40 15.67
C LYS A 510 9.23 31.91 15.38
N SER A 511 9.10 31.51 14.14
CA SER A 511 9.07 30.09 13.74
C SER A 511 10.38 29.38 14.11
N LYS A 512 11.54 30.02 13.90
CA LYS A 512 12.85 29.49 14.34
C LYS A 512 12.95 29.38 15.86
N LYS A 513 12.36 30.33 16.59
CA LYS A 513 12.33 30.33 18.06
C LYS A 513 11.38 29.25 18.62
N MET A 514 10.22 29.02 17.99
CA MET A 514 9.31 27.90 18.30
C MET A 514 9.95 26.53 17.97
N LEU A 515 10.65 26.42 16.87
CA LEU A 515 11.42 25.20 16.52
C LEU A 515 12.49 24.90 17.58
N GLY A 516 13.22 25.92 18.07
CA GLY A 516 14.20 25.77 19.15
C GLY A 516 13.57 25.37 20.50
N GLN A 517 12.39 25.85 20.80
CA GLN A 517 11.65 25.44 22.01
C GLN A 517 11.15 24.00 21.91
N MET A 518 10.61 23.59 20.78
CA MET A 518 10.18 22.20 20.55
C MET A 518 11.36 21.25 20.58
N GLU A 519 12.50 21.60 20.02
CA GLU A 519 13.72 20.81 20.11
C GLU A 519 14.21 20.64 21.56
N SER A 520 14.10 21.66 22.38
CA SER A 520 14.47 21.60 23.81
C SER A 520 13.55 20.66 24.59
N VAL A 521 12.26 20.70 24.31
CA VAL A 521 11.25 19.83 24.96
C VAL A 521 11.42 18.38 24.50
N LEU A 522 11.47 18.12 23.20
CA LEU A 522 11.63 16.77 22.64
C LEU A 522 13.02 16.18 22.92
N GLY A 523 14.03 17.03 23.12
CA GLY A 523 15.40 16.62 23.44
C GLY A 523 15.72 16.57 24.94
N ALA A 524 14.73 16.79 25.83
CA ALA A 524 14.93 16.68 27.26
C ALA A 524 15.29 15.23 27.66
N GLU A 525 16.20 15.06 28.62
CA GLU A 525 16.74 13.73 28.98
C GLU A 525 15.65 12.77 29.45
N SER A 526 14.69 13.24 30.26
CA SER A 526 13.56 12.42 30.72
C SER A 526 12.64 12.00 29.59
N THR A 527 12.43 12.87 28.60
CA THR A 527 11.60 12.57 27.44
C THR A 527 12.27 11.53 26.53
N ILE A 528 13.57 11.68 26.27
CA ILE A 528 14.36 10.71 25.49
C ILE A 528 14.43 9.35 26.21
N GLN A 529 14.57 9.36 27.55
CA GLN A 529 14.55 8.14 28.35
C GLN A 529 13.23 7.38 28.16
N SER A 530 12.09 8.04 28.39
CA SER A 530 10.77 7.42 28.25
C SER A 530 10.49 6.95 26.82
N LEU A 531 10.88 7.74 25.81
CA LEU A 531 10.78 7.37 24.40
C LEU A 531 11.56 6.08 24.11
N CYS A 532 12.84 6.02 24.51
CA CYS A 532 13.71 4.89 24.21
C CYS A 532 13.28 3.63 24.97
N GLU A 533 12.83 3.75 26.21
CA GLU A 533 12.27 2.63 26.98
C GLU A 533 11.03 2.05 26.30
N ASP A 534 10.11 2.90 25.84
CA ASP A 534 8.92 2.44 25.12
C ASP A 534 9.27 1.83 23.75
N ILE A 535 10.17 2.43 22.98
CA ILE A 535 10.65 1.85 21.72
C ILE A 535 11.26 0.46 21.94
N VAL A 536 12.14 0.32 22.95
CA VAL A 536 12.78 -0.96 23.26
C VAL A 536 11.73 -2.00 23.63
N ASN A 537 10.82 -1.66 24.55
CA ASN A 537 9.78 -2.56 25.00
C ASN A 537 8.83 -2.97 23.85
N HIS A 538 8.38 -2.01 23.06
CA HIS A 538 7.51 -2.26 21.91
C HIS A 538 8.22 -3.10 20.84
N TYR A 539 9.46 -2.73 20.51
CA TYR A 539 10.24 -3.44 19.51
C TYR A 539 10.52 -4.88 19.90
N GLU A 540 11.07 -5.10 21.11
CA GLU A 540 11.44 -6.45 21.56
C GLU A 540 10.21 -7.35 21.72
N LYS A 541 9.11 -6.80 22.25
CA LYS A 541 7.90 -7.59 22.51
C LYS A 541 7.13 -7.94 21.24
N TYR A 542 7.03 -7.03 20.30
CA TYR A 542 6.08 -7.16 19.18
C TYR A 542 6.74 -7.17 17.80
N ARG A 543 7.92 -6.58 17.62
CA ARG A 543 8.49 -6.30 16.31
C ARG A 543 9.79 -7.03 15.97
N ALA A 544 10.61 -7.34 16.96
CA ALA A 544 11.93 -7.95 16.74
C ALA A 544 11.88 -9.29 15.98
N ASN A 545 10.85 -10.08 16.25
CA ASN A 545 10.67 -11.41 15.64
C ASN A 545 9.63 -11.42 14.51
N LEU A 546 9.15 -10.24 14.10
CA LEU A 546 8.18 -10.12 13.01
C LEU A 546 8.92 -10.02 11.69
N LEU A 547 8.70 -10.97 10.79
CA LEU A 547 9.39 -11.05 9.49
C LEU A 547 10.91 -11.01 9.67
N THR A 548 11.54 -9.89 9.28
CA THR A 548 12.98 -9.63 9.38
C THR A 548 13.37 -8.75 10.58
N GLY A 549 12.38 -8.30 11.36
CA GLY A 549 12.58 -7.39 12.49
C GLY A 549 13.04 -5.98 12.12
N LYS A 550 12.90 -5.55 10.86
CA LYS A 550 13.37 -4.23 10.44
C LYS A 550 12.46 -3.12 10.88
N ALA A 551 13.06 -2.10 11.48
CA ALA A 551 12.40 -0.89 11.96
C ALA A 551 13.19 0.36 11.61
N MET A 552 12.50 1.49 11.49
CA MET A 552 13.10 2.81 11.27
C MET A 552 12.61 3.78 12.34
N ILE A 553 13.52 4.54 12.92
CA ILE A 553 13.21 5.59 13.90
C ILE A 553 13.45 6.93 13.22
N VAL A 554 12.41 7.74 13.09
CA VAL A 554 12.50 9.08 12.49
C VAL A 554 12.62 10.10 13.62
N ALA A 555 13.80 10.65 13.78
CA ALA A 555 14.12 11.61 14.83
C ALA A 555 13.85 13.05 14.38
N TYR A 556 13.45 13.91 15.33
CA TYR A 556 13.14 15.33 15.08
C TYR A 556 14.31 16.09 14.45
N SER A 557 15.50 15.93 15.02
CA SER A 557 16.72 16.63 14.59
C SER A 557 17.97 15.74 14.78
N ARG A 558 19.09 16.19 14.22
CA ARG A 558 20.37 15.47 14.33
C ARG A 558 20.84 15.28 15.80
N PRO A 559 20.79 16.33 16.66
CA PRO A 559 21.09 16.15 18.08
C PRO A 559 20.20 15.13 18.77
N ILE A 560 18.89 15.14 18.47
CA ILE A 560 17.94 14.18 19.04
C ILE A 560 18.20 12.75 18.53
N ALA A 561 18.54 12.58 17.25
CA ALA A 561 18.93 11.29 16.69
C ALA A 561 20.13 10.67 17.44
N MET A 562 21.13 11.48 17.74
CA MET A 562 22.31 11.05 18.52
C MET A 562 21.97 10.73 19.99
N LYS A 563 21.09 11.50 20.62
CA LYS A 563 20.59 11.20 21.97
C LYS A 563 19.84 9.87 22.01
N ILE A 564 18.94 9.65 21.05
CA ILE A 564 18.19 8.37 20.90
C ILE A 564 19.18 7.21 20.70
N TYR A 565 20.16 7.34 19.81
CA TYR A 565 21.16 6.32 19.55
C TYR A 565 21.93 5.92 20.82
N ARG A 566 22.49 6.92 21.53
CA ARG A 566 23.23 6.69 22.76
C ARG A 566 22.36 6.06 23.84
N LYS A 567 21.13 6.56 24.02
CA LYS A 567 20.21 6.04 25.03
C LYS A 567 19.76 4.60 24.73
N LEU A 568 19.49 4.26 23.48
CA LEU A 568 19.19 2.88 23.08
C LEU A 568 20.36 1.92 23.35
N LEU A 569 21.59 2.36 23.11
CA LEU A 569 22.79 1.55 23.45
C LEU A 569 23.04 1.45 24.95
N GLU A 570 22.70 2.48 25.72
CA GLU A 570 22.73 2.43 27.20
C GLU A 570 21.73 1.40 27.74
N LEU A 571 20.49 1.41 27.22
CA LEU A 571 19.43 0.47 27.58
C LEU A 571 19.71 -0.96 27.07
N ARG A 572 20.36 -1.08 25.93
CA ARG A 572 20.65 -2.34 25.23
C ARG A 572 22.04 -2.33 24.60
N PRO A 573 23.09 -2.56 25.35
CA PRO A 573 24.47 -2.58 24.80
C PRO A 573 24.66 -3.61 23.68
N THR A 574 23.89 -4.69 23.69
CA THR A 574 23.90 -5.72 22.63
C THR A 574 23.35 -5.27 21.28
N TRP A 575 22.77 -4.08 21.21
CA TRP A 575 22.22 -3.53 19.96
C TRP A 575 23.25 -2.76 19.13
N ASN A 576 24.51 -2.74 19.51
CA ASN A 576 25.55 -2.00 18.79
C ASN A 576 25.64 -2.35 17.30
N GLU A 577 25.55 -3.63 16.94
CA GLU A 577 25.50 -4.06 15.54
C GLU A 577 24.08 -3.98 14.91
N LYS A 578 23.04 -3.86 15.75
CA LYS A 578 21.65 -3.84 15.33
C LYS A 578 21.19 -2.47 14.87
N ILE A 579 21.82 -1.38 15.36
CA ILE A 579 21.38 0.00 15.11
C ILE A 579 22.39 0.73 14.24
N GLY A 580 21.90 1.42 13.19
CA GLY A 580 22.71 2.35 12.40
C GLY A 580 22.09 3.75 12.38
N VAL A 581 22.91 4.79 12.38
CA VAL A 581 22.48 6.20 12.25
C VAL A 581 22.75 6.69 10.84
N VAL A 582 21.71 7.19 10.16
CA VAL A 582 21.82 7.70 8.79
C VAL A 582 21.28 9.11 8.71
N MET A 583 22.19 10.06 8.67
CA MET A 583 21.87 11.48 8.52
C MET A 583 23.00 12.24 7.82
N THR A 584 22.74 13.49 7.43
CA THR A 584 23.76 14.35 6.81
C THR A 584 24.83 14.74 7.83
N GLY A 585 26.10 14.73 7.45
CA GLY A 585 27.20 15.30 8.23
C GLY A 585 27.25 16.83 8.10
N GLY A 586 27.76 17.50 9.10
CA GLY A 586 28.04 18.95 9.10
C GLY A 586 29.51 19.24 9.44
N ASN A 587 30.05 20.35 8.94
CA ASN A 587 31.44 20.71 9.19
C ASN A 587 31.74 20.97 10.68
N ASN A 588 30.75 21.35 11.46
CA ASN A 588 30.84 21.66 12.90
C ASN A 588 30.34 20.52 13.79
N ASP A 589 30.23 19.30 13.27
CA ASP A 589 29.81 18.16 14.06
C ASP A 589 30.90 17.76 15.09
N PRO A 590 30.50 17.36 16.30
CA PRO A 590 31.43 16.76 17.27
C PRO A 590 32.18 15.58 16.67
N GLU A 591 33.41 15.34 17.12
CA GLU A 591 34.27 14.30 16.55
C GLU A 591 33.65 12.89 16.67
N ASP A 592 33.06 12.59 17.82
CA ASP A 592 32.34 11.34 18.06
C ASP A 592 31.11 11.12 17.15
N TRP A 593 30.50 12.21 16.65
CA TRP A 593 29.44 12.11 15.65
C TRP A 593 29.98 11.75 14.28
N LYS A 594 31.16 12.26 13.92
CA LYS A 594 31.79 12.00 12.61
C LYS A 594 32.09 10.51 12.42
N GLU A 595 32.51 9.84 13.51
CA GLU A 595 32.75 8.40 13.49
C GLU A 595 31.46 7.61 13.26
N ILE A 596 30.35 8.00 13.89
CA ILE A 596 29.04 7.32 13.80
C ILE A 596 28.35 7.59 12.48
N ILE A 597 28.33 8.86 12.03
CA ILE A 597 27.69 9.27 10.77
C ILE A 597 28.49 8.80 9.55
N GLY A 598 29.82 8.85 9.65
CA GLY A 598 30.73 8.39 8.63
C GLY A 598 30.66 9.16 7.30
N THR A 599 31.39 8.65 6.34
CA THR A 599 31.48 9.18 4.96
C THR A 599 30.28 8.74 4.11
N LYS A 600 30.21 9.20 2.85
CA LYS A 600 29.23 8.71 1.86
C LYS A 600 29.32 7.19 1.69
N SER A 601 30.53 6.64 1.60
CA SER A 601 30.78 5.21 1.46
C SER A 601 30.27 4.42 2.69
N HIS A 602 30.44 4.96 3.91
CA HIS A 602 29.88 4.34 5.11
C HIS A 602 28.35 4.27 5.09
N LYS A 603 27.69 5.33 4.62
CA LYS A 603 26.22 5.35 4.46
C LYS A 603 25.73 4.39 3.40
N GLU A 604 26.47 4.22 2.30
CA GLU A 604 26.18 3.19 1.28
C GLU A 604 26.35 1.78 1.84
N GLU A 605 27.32 1.55 2.70
CA GLU A 605 27.49 0.29 3.42
C GLU A 605 26.34 0.03 4.39
N LEU A 606 25.92 1.00 5.19
CA LEU A 606 24.74 0.89 6.05
C LEU A 606 23.48 0.60 5.23
N ALA A 607 23.35 1.23 4.06
CA ALA A 607 22.22 0.96 3.15
C ALA A 607 22.23 -0.49 2.65
N ARG A 608 23.39 -1.04 2.29
CA ARG A 608 23.55 -2.43 1.88
C ARG A 608 23.22 -3.39 3.03
N LYS A 609 23.76 -3.15 4.23
CA LYS A 609 23.47 -3.93 5.43
C LYS A 609 21.98 -3.90 5.79
N PHE A 610 21.34 -2.73 5.75
CA PHE A 610 19.93 -2.61 6.05
C PHE A 610 19.02 -3.23 4.99
N LYS A 611 19.46 -3.36 3.74
CA LYS A 611 18.74 -4.08 2.69
C LYS A 611 18.87 -5.59 2.82
N ASP A 612 20.01 -6.07 3.31
CA ASP A 612 20.23 -7.48 3.56
C ASP A 612 19.43 -7.96 4.77
N ASN A 613 18.55 -8.95 4.55
CA ASN A 613 17.67 -9.45 5.60
C ASN A 613 18.39 -10.35 6.61
N ASP A 614 19.56 -10.89 6.27
CA ASP A 614 20.34 -11.77 7.11
C ASP A 614 21.38 -10.98 7.95
N ASP A 615 21.68 -9.73 7.57
CA ASP A 615 22.59 -8.84 8.31
C ASP A 615 22.03 -8.53 9.72
N PRO A 616 22.87 -8.42 10.75
CA PRO A 616 22.47 -8.03 12.09
C PRO A 616 21.78 -6.68 12.21
N MET A 617 22.07 -5.74 11.30
CA MET A 617 21.45 -4.41 11.31
C MET A 617 19.95 -4.49 11.05
N LYS A 618 19.14 -4.14 12.04
CA LYS A 618 17.66 -4.21 12.01
C LYS A 618 16.98 -2.87 12.23
N ILE A 619 17.67 -1.90 12.86
CA ILE A 619 17.10 -0.61 13.23
C ILE A 619 17.92 0.51 12.60
N ALA A 620 17.26 1.39 11.85
CA ALA A 620 17.86 2.60 11.29
C ALA A 620 17.30 3.83 11.98
N ILE A 621 18.16 4.70 12.49
CA ILE A 621 17.79 6.02 13.02
C ILE A 621 18.07 7.05 11.95
N VAL A 622 17.04 7.77 11.53
CA VAL A 622 17.11 8.75 10.43
C VAL A 622 16.51 10.08 10.86
N VAL A 623 16.86 11.17 10.16
CA VAL A 623 16.21 12.48 10.33
C VAL A 623 15.39 12.81 9.09
N ASP A 624 16.01 12.87 7.91
CA ASP A 624 15.37 13.13 6.61
C ASP A 624 15.84 12.16 5.52
N MET A 625 17.06 11.63 5.68
CA MET A 625 17.59 10.62 4.77
C MET A 625 16.78 9.32 4.86
N TRP A 626 16.66 8.62 3.76
CA TRP A 626 15.91 7.37 3.60
C TRP A 626 14.38 7.51 3.72
N LEU A 627 13.83 8.64 4.18
CA LEU A 627 12.39 8.87 4.14
C LEU A 627 11.87 8.96 2.70
N THR A 628 12.75 9.34 1.78
CA THR A 628 12.44 9.43 0.35
C THR A 628 13.48 8.68 -0.47
N GLY A 629 13.04 7.96 -1.51
CA GLY A 629 13.93 7.29 -2.46
C GLY A 629 14.61 6.01 -1.98
N PHE A 630 14.54 5.64 -0.70
CA PHE A 630 15.16 4.43 -0.17
C PHE A 630 14.15 3.27 -0.11
N ASP A 631 14.42 2.18 -0.78
CA ASP A 631 13.52 1.03 -0.88
C ASP A 631 14.03 -0.18 -0.12
N VAL A 632 13.26 -0.61 0.90
CA VAL A 632 13.47 -1.82 1.69
C VAL A 632 12.12 -2.49 1.93
N PRO A 633 11.72 -3.43 1.08
CA PRO A 633 10.40 -4.07 1.15
C PRO A 633 10.12 -4.74 2.51
N SER A 634 11.15 -5.27 3.15
CA SER A 634 11.04 -5.91 4.47
C SER A 634 10.86 -4.96 5.65
N LEU A 635 10.98 -3.63 5.45
CA LEU A 635 10.73 -2.64 6.51
C LEU A 635 9.25 -2.68 6.92
N ALA A 636 8.98 -3.06 8.18
CA ALA A 636 7.63 -3.29 8.67
C ALA A 636 7.18 -2.28 9.75
N THR A 637 8.12 -1.55 10.37
CA THR A 637 7.79 -0.64 11.47
C THR A 637 8.51 0.68 11.32
N MET A 638 7.79 1.78 11.56
CA MET A 638 8.36 3.12 11.63
C MET A 638 7.94 3.81 12.92
N TYR A 639 8.90 4.19 13.74
CA TYR A 639 8.71 4.99 14.94
C TYR A 639 8.90 6.45 14.59
N VAL A 640 7.86 7.25 14.75
CA VAL A 640 7.86 8.66 14.34
C VAL A 640 7.99 9.57 15.55
N TYR A 641 9.14 10.21 15.65
CA TYR A 641 9.45 11.23 16.65
C TYR A 641 9.79 12.57 15.97
N LYS A 642 9.04 12.89 14.91
CA LYS A 642 9.19 14.12 14.14
C LYS A 642 7.82 14.58 13.61
N PRO A 643 7.37 15.82 13.85
CA PRO A 643 6.19 16.35 13.20
C PRO A 643 6.41 16.35 11.68
N MET A 644 5.55 15.68 10.95
CA MET A 644 5.56 15.60 9.49
C MET A 644 4.21 16.01 8.93
N HIS A 645 4.20 16.71 7.80
CA HIS A 645 2.99 17.25 7.17
C HIS A 645 2.97 16.96 5.68
N GLY A 646 1.74 16.93 5.10
CA GLY A 646 1.52 16.82 3.67
C GLY A 646 2.26 15.64 3.03
N TYR A 647 2.85 15.87 1.87
CA TYR A 647 3.48 14.80 1.09
C TYR A 647 4.71 14.16 1.79
N ASN A 648 5.47 14.90 2.61
CA ASN A 648 6.62 14.33 3.33
C ASN A 648 6.19 13.20 4.27
N LEU A 649 5.03 13.37 4.93
CA LEU A 649 4.42 12.34 5.75
C LEU A 649 4.02 11.14 4.90
N MET A 650 3.35 11.37 3.76
CA MET A 650 2.92 10.29 2.87
C MET A 650 4.09 9.52 2.25
N GLN A 651 5.19 10.20 1.95
CA GLN A 651 6.40 9.54 1.46
C GLN A 651 7.08 8.67 2.53
N ALA A 652 7.10 9.13 3.77
CA ALA A 652 7.60 8.34 4.89
C ALA A 652 6.74 7.08 5.10
N ILE A 653 5.42 7.24 5.08
CA ILE A 653 4.44 6.16 5.18
C ILE A 653 4.67 5.11 4.10
N ALA A 654 4.92 5.54 2.88
CA ALA A 654 5.18 4.65 1.75
C ALA A 654 6.46 3.80 1.87
N ARG A 655 7.30 4.02 2.89
CA ARG A 655 8.44 3.13 3.17
C ARG A 655 8.01 1.81 3.80
N VAL A 656 6.93 1.80 4.56
CA VAL A 656 6.43 0.61 5.26
C VAL A 656 5.31 -0.13 4.52
N ASN A 657 4.79 0.39 3.42
CA ASN A 657 3.67 -0.21 2.67
C ASN A 657 4.09 -1.19 1.56
N ARG A 658 5.38 -1.52 1.47
CA ARG A 658 5.90 -2.42 0.43
C ARG A 658 5.46 -3.86 0.62
N VAL A 659 5.23 -4.55 -0.48
CA VAL A 659 4.97 -6.00 -0.50
C VAL A 659 6.26 -6.76 -0.20
N PHE A 660 6.20 -7.68 0.75
CA PHE A 660 7.31 -8.54 1.09
C PHE A 660 6.81 -9.81 1.78
N LYS A 661 6.94 -10.97 1.16
CA LYS A 661 6.51 -12.28 1.70
C LYS A 661 5.12 -12.18 2.39
N ASP A 662 5.02 -12.71 3.60
CA ASP A 662 3.81 -12.73 4.43
C ASP A 662 3.54 -11.43 5.18
N LYS A 663 4.13 -10.31 4.76
CA LYS A 663 3.89 -9.01 5.37
C LYS A 663 2.46 -8.57 5.12
N GLU A 664 1.65 -8.51 6.17
CA GLU A 664 0.25 -8.10 6.10
C GLU A 664 0.10 -6.58 5.98
N GLY A 665 1.01 -5.81 6.56
CA GLY A 665 1.00 -4.35 6.49
C GLY A 665 2.21 -3.70 7.15
N GLY A 666 2.30 -2.37 7.01
CA GLY A 666 3.28 -1.54 7.71
C GLY A 666 2.70 -0.89 8.96
N LEU A 667 3.49 -0.70 10.01
CA LEU A 667 3.06 -0.02 11.22
C LEU A 667 3.81 1.31 11.39
N ILE A 668 3.04 2.38 11.58
CA ILE A 668 3.53 3.69 12.02
C ILE A 668 3.23 3.84 13.51
N VAL A 669 4.25 3.99 14.31
CA VAL A 669 4.15 4.26 15.75
C VAL A 669 4.47 5.74 15.98
N ASP A 670 3.48 6.51 16.39
CA ASP A 670 3.57 7.97 16.48
C ASP A 670 3.70 8.46 17.92
N TYR A 671 4.77 9.19 18.19
CA TYR A 671 5.06 9.77 19.51
C TYR A 671 4.82 11.29 19.59
N VAL A 672 4.43 11.94 18.49
CA VAL A 672 4.31 13.41 18.42
C VAL A 672 2.93 13.90 17.99
N GLY A 673 1.98 13.00 17.72
CA GLY A 673 0.59 13.35 17.40
C GLY A 673 0.39 13.76 15.94
N ILE A 674 0.95 13.03 14.96
CA ILE A 674 0.80 13.33 13.52
C ILE A 674 -0.57 12.95 12.93
N ALA A 675 -1.51 12.41 13.69
CA ALA A 675 -2.81 11.95 13.19
C ALA A 675 -3.60 13.06 12.46
N SER A 676 -3.59 14.28 12.98
CA SER A 676 -4.23 15.43 12.30
C SER A 676 -3.52 15.83 11.00
N ALA A 677 -2.19 15.77 10.99
CA ALA A 677 -1.39 16.02 9.80
C ALA A 677 -1.60 14.93 8.74
N LEU A 678 -1.76 13.67 9.17
CA LEU A 678 -2.12 12.56 8.30
C LEU A 678 -3.48 12.78 7.64
N LYS A 679 -4.51 13.14 8.43
CA LYS A 679 -5.83 13.48 7.89
C LYS A 679 -5.79 14.66 6.91
N ALA A 680 -4.97 15.68 7.19
CA ALA A 680 -4.81 16.83 6.30
C ALA A 680 -4.09 16.43 4.99
N ALA A 681 -3.04 15.62 5.07
CA ALA A 681 -2.33 15.11 3.89
C ALA A 681 -3.23 14.23 3.02
N MET A 682 -4.08 13.39 3.63
CA MET A 682 -5.04 12.55 2.91
C MET A 682 -6.12 13.34 2.16
N LYS A 683 -6.41 14.59 2.55
CA LYS A 683 -7.37 15.45 1.80
C LYS A 683 -6.91 15.78 0.38
N GLU A 684 -5.63 15.64 0.09
CA GLU A 684 -5.08 15.85 -1.25
C GLU A 684 -5.18 14.60 -2.15
N TYR A 685 -5.61 13.47 -1.56
CA TYR A 685 -5.81 12.20 -2.26
C TYR A 685 -7.25 12.04 -2.77
N THR A 686 -7.52 10.95 -3.44
CA THR A 686 -8.86 10.66 -3.96
C THR A 686 -9.88 10.56 -2.83
N LYS A 687 -11.18 10.79 -3.14
CA LYS A 687 -12.26 10.60 -2.17
C LYS A 687 -12.28 9.18 -1.58
N ARG A 688 -11.86 8.21 -2.36
CA ARG A 688 -11.76 6.81 -1.97
C ARG A 688 -10.66 6.58 -0.93
N ASP A 689 -9.47 7.17 -1.13
CA ASP A 689 -8.39 7.14 -0.14
C ASP A 689 -8.77 7.88 1.14
N GLN A 690 -9.42 9.03 1.03
CA GLN A 690 -9.90 9.82 2.18
C GLN A 690 -10.87 9.03 3.05
N SER A 691 -11.80 8.27 2.45
CA SER A 691 -12.78 7.48 3.19
C SER A 691 -12.17 6.28 3.91
N ARG A 692 -11.11 5.70 3.34
CA ARG A 692 -10.51 4.46 3.86
C ARG A 692 -9.37 4.69 4.84
N TYR A 693 -8.55 5.71 4.61
CA TYR A 693 -7.36 6.01 5.44
C TYR A 693 -7.56 7.18 6.40
N GLY A 694 -8.61 7.99 6.23
CA GLY A 694 -8.90 9.15 7.08
C GLY A 694 -9.36 8.84 8.49
N ASP A 695 -9.83 7.63 8.76
CA ASP A 695 -10.44 7.17 10.02
C ASP A 695 -9.80 5.89 10.58
N MET A 696 -8.57 5.58 10.23
CA MET A 696 -7.90 4.36 10.71
C MET A 696 -7.59 4.41 12.20
N ASP A 697 -8.53 3.97 12.99
CA ASP A 697 -8.25 3.37 14.29
C ASP A 697 -7.95 1.87 14.04
N ILE A 698 -6.68 1.55 13.93
CA ILE A 698 -6.16 0.19 13.70
C ILE A 698 -6.66 -0.81 14.69
N ALA A 699 -6.71 -0.40 15.94
CA ALA A 699 -7.13 -1.27 16.98
C ALA A 699 -8.52 -1.83 16.69
N LYS A 700 -9.44 -1.00 16.15
CA LYS A 700 -10.79 -1.44 15.76
C LYS A 700 -10.82 -2.38 14.57
N VAL A 701 -9.91 -2.25 13.63
CA VAL A 701 -9.84 -3.12 12.44
C VAL A 701 -9.13 -4.44 12.78
N ALA A 702 -8.09 -4.37 13.59
CA ALA A 702 -7.30 -5.54 13.98
C ALA A 702 -7.98 -6.40 15.06
N TYR A 703 -8.81 -5.80 15.90
CA TYR A 703 -9.43 -6.48 17.04
C TYR A 703 -10.34 -7.66 16.66
N PRO A 704 -11.26 -7.57 15.68
CA PRO A 704 -12.03 -8.72 15.22
C PRO A 704 -11.14 -9.87 14.70
N LYS A 705 -10.04 -9.52 14.02
CA LYS A 705 -9.09 -10.51 13.53
C LYS A 705 -8.30 -11.15 14.66
N PHE A 706 -7.92 -10.37 15.66
CA PHE A 706 -7.33 -10.87 16.89
C PHE A 706 -8.25 -11.88 17.59
N GLN A 707 -9.53 -11.54 17.76
CA GLN A 707 -10.51 -12.44 18.39
C GLN A 707 -10.70 -13.75 17.59
N GLU A 708 -10.77 -13.65 16.26
CA GLU A 708 -10.81 -14.82 15.37
C GLU A 708 -9.59 -15.73 15.62
N LYS A 709 -8.38 -15.17 15.58
CA LYS A 709 -7.15 -15.94 15.75
C LYS A 709 -6.98 -16.50 17.14
N LEU A 710 -7.42 -15.76 18.17
CA LEU A 710 -7.45 -16.26 19.54
C LEU A 710 -8.37 -17.47 19.67
N GLN A 711 -9.56 -17.38 19.07
CA GLN A 711 -10.52 -18.50 19.09
C GLN A 711 -9.96 -19.72 18.35
N VAL A 712 -9.36 -19.55 17.17
CA VAL A 712 -8.73 -20.64 16.42
C VAL A 712 -7.62 -21.31 17.23
N CYS A 713 -6.78 -20.54 17.93
CA CYS A 713 -5.75 -21.10 18.81
C CYS A 713 -6.35 -21.88 19.99
N LYS A 714 -7.46 -21.40 20.57
CA LYS A 714 -8.20 -22.12 21.61
C LYS A 714 -8.79 -23.44 21.08
N ASP A 715 -9.35 -23.42 19.87
CA ASP A 715 -9.91 -24.60 19.22
C ASP A 715 -8.83 -25.66 18.91
N LEU A 716 -7.63 -25.23 18.52
CA LEU A 716 -6.47 -26.13 18.31
C LEU A 716 -5.96 -26.75 19.63
N LEU A 717 -6.24 -26.13 20.78
CA LEU A 717 -5.95 -26.65 22.12
C LEU A 717 -7.19 -27.33 22.75
N HIS A 718 -8.26 -27.55 21.98
CA HIS A 718 -9.44 -28.23 22.51
C HIS A 718 -9.10 -29.60 23.10
N GLY A 719 -9.53 -29.83 24.35
CA GLY A 719 -9.17 -31.02 25.16
C GLY A 719 -7.99 -30.80 26.10
N PHE A 720 -7.36 -29.64 26.09
CA PHE A 720 -6.35 -29.20 27.06
C PHE A 720 -6.83 -27.97 27.83
N ASP A 721 -6.99 -28.10 29.15
CA ASP A 721 -7.43 -27.02 30.03
C ASP A 721 -6.22 -26.18 30.49
N PHE A 722 -6.19 -24.91 30.01
CA PHE A 722 -5.20 -23.92 30.41
C PHE A 722 -5.79 -22.79 31.25
N SER A 723 -7.03 -22.90 31.70
CA SER A 723 -7.74 -21.85 32.47
C SER A 723 -6.98 -21.41 33.72
N GLY A 724 -6.30 -22.33 34.36
CA GLY A 724 -5.44 -22.08 35.52
C GLY A 724 -4.18 -21.23 35.24
N PHE A 725 -3.91 -20.87 34.00
CA PHE A 725 -2.84 -19.91 33.65
C PHE A 725 -3.17 -18.50 34.14
N ILE A 726 -4.42 -18.13 34.11
CA ILE A 726 -4.91 -16.83 34.60
C ILE A 726 -5.02 -16.89 36.14
N GLY A 727 -4.21 -16.09 36.83
CA GLY A 727 -4.18 -16.03 38.30
C GLY A 727 -3.47 -17.19 39.01
N GLY A 728 -2.86 -18.10 38.24
CA GLY A 728 -2.07 -19.22 38.80
C GLY A 728 -0.73 -18.78 39.37
N SER A 729 -0.14 -19.61 40.24
CA SER A 729 1.21 -19.40 40.70
C SER A 729 2.21 -19.53 39.53
N PRO A 730 3.40 -18.91 39.61
CA PRO A 730 4.43 -19.04 38.56
C PRO A 730 4.78 -20.49 38.19
N LEU A 731 4.78 -21.37 39.16
CA LEU A 731 5.00 -22.82 38.93
C LEU A 731 3.85 -23.47 38.19
N MET A 732 2.61 -23.10 38.51
CA MET A 732 1.43 -23.59 37.82
C MET A 732 1.38 -23.12 36.37
N MET A 733 1.66 -21.83 36.13
CA MET A 733 1.78 -21.24 34.79
C MET A 733 2.83 -21.97 33.94
N ALA A 734 4.02 -22.22 34.47
CA ALA A 734 5.07 -22.98 33.81
C ALA A 734 4.63 -24.40 33.41
N LYS A 735 3.95 -25.10 34.32
CA LYS A 735 3.43 -26.45 34.08
C LYS A 735 2.37 -26.45 32.97
N LEU A 736 1.48 -25.45 32.95
CA LEU A 736 0.44 -25.32 31.92
C LEU A 736 1.03 -25.02 30.54
N VAL A 737 2.05 -24.15 30.45
CA VAL A 737 2.76 -23.91 29.18
C VAL A 737 3.43 -25.19 28.69
N THR A 738 4.13 -25.92 29.57
CA THR A 738 4.78 -27.20 29.21
C THR A 738 3.74 -28.24 28.77
N GLY A 739 2.60 -28.31 29.45
CA GLY A 739 1.47 -29.18 29.08
C GLY A 739 0.90 -28.83 27.71
N GLY A 740 0.68 -27.54 27.42
CA GLY A 740 0.23 -27.06 26.12
C GLY A 740 1.24 -27.35 25.00
N VAL A 741 2.55 -27.20 25.26
CA VAL A 741 3.62 -27.56 24.32
C VAL A 741 3.56 -29.05 23.96
N ASN A 742 3.46 -29.91 24.98
CA ASN A 742 3.33 -31.37 24.77
C ASN A 742 2.06 -31.73 23.98
N PHE A 743 0.95 -31.02 24.26
CA PHE A 743 -0.29 -31.22 23.54
C PHE A 743 -0.20 -30.80 22.06
N VAL A 744 0.48 -29.70 21.76
CA VAL A 744 0.73 -29.22 20.37
C VAL A 744 1.68 -30.16 19.64
N LEU A 745 2.68 -30.70 20.30
CA LEU A 745 3.69 -31.63 19.74
C LEU A 745 3.24 -33.10 19.72
N ASP A 746 2.02 -33.43 20.14
CA ASP A 746 1.53 -34.81 20.17
C ASP A 746 1.63 -35.48 18.80
N ALA A 747 2.39 -36.57 18.71
CA ALA A 747 2.61 -37.33 17.50
C ALA A 747 1.32 -37.90 16.87
N LYS A 748 0.22 -38.01 17.65
CA LYS A 748 -1.08 -38.43 17.16
C LYS A 748 -1.83 -37.38 16.34
N ALA A 749 -1.36 -36.10 16.38
CA ALA A 749 -1.95 -35.00 15.66
C ALA A 749 -0.86 -34.15 14.94
N PRO A 750 -0.15 -34.71 13.96
CA PRO A 750 1.05 -34.07 13.35
C PRO A 750 0.77 -32.73 12.67
N LYS A 751 -0.42 -32.51 12.14
CA LYS A 751 -0.81 -31.24 11.53
C LYS A 751 -1.07 -30.11 12.55
N ARG A 752 -1.35 -30.46 13.83
CA ARG A 752 -1.66 -29.49 14.89
C ARG A 752 -0.51 -28.53 15.13
N LYS A 753 0.73 -29.03 15.15
CA LYS A 753 1.93 -28.22 15.35
C LYS A 753 2.03 -27.07 14.34
N ASP A 754 1.99 -27.40 13.04
CA ASP A 754 2.20 -26.40 12.00
C ASP A 754 1.04 -25.41 11.91
N LEU A 755 -0.19 -25.87 12.09
CA LEU A 755 -1.37 -25.01 12.19
C LEU A 755 -1.28 -24.09 13.41
N PHE A 756 -0.95 -24.62 14.58
CA PHE A 756 -0.83 -23.81 15.80
C PHE A 756 0.27 -22.76 15.68
N LEU A 757 1.43 -23.12 15.15
CA LEU A 757 2.54 -22.17 14.96
C LEU A 757 2.15 -21.01 14.03
N ARG A 758 1.42 -21.33 12.95
CA ARG A 758 0.92 -20.31 11.99
C ARG A 758 -0.11 -19.40 12.64
N GLU A 759 -1.16 -19.98 13.23
CA GLU A 759 -2.29 -19.20 13.79
C GLU A 759 -1.86 -18.39 15.02
N ALA A 760 -1.00 -18.94 15.89
CA ALA A 760 -0.47 -18.21 17.03
C ALA A 760 0.50 -17.08 16.61
N MET A 761 1.19 -17.19 15.47
CA MET A 761 1.95 -16.09 14.90
C MET A 761 1.02 -14.97 14.41
N LEU A 762 -0.06 -15.31 13.70
CA LEU A 762 -1.06 -14.36 13.26
C LEU A 762 -1.79 -13.70 14.45
N LEU A 763 -2.06 -14.47 15.51
CA LEU A 763 -2.58 -13.94 16.77
C LEU A 763 -1.64 -12.89 17.38
N LYS A 764 -0.34 -13.17 17.45
CA LYS A 764 0.66 -12.22 17.94
C LYS A 764 0.69 -10.95 17.10
N GLN A 765 0.65 -11.09 15.78
CA GLN A 765 0.66 -9.96 14.85
C GLN A 765 -0.59 -9.08 15.04
N SER A 766 -1.78 -9.69 15.08
CA SER A 766 -3.01 -8.94 15.30
C SER A 766 -3.08 -8.31 16.70
N HIS A 767 -2.62 -9.01 17.75
CA HIS A 767 -2.52 -8.47 19.10
C HIS A 767 -1.61 -7.23 19.17
N SER A 768 -0.49 -7.23 18.44
CA SER A 768 0.41 -6.07 18.41
C SER A 768 -0.23 -4.80 17.83
N LEU A 769 -1.32 -4.97 17.05
CA LEU A 769 -2.05 -3.89 16.40
C LEU A 769 -3.27 -3.41 17.20
N CYS A 770 -3.82 -4.24 18.09
CA CYS A 770 -5.03 -3.94 18.86
C CYS A 770 -4.89 -4.11 20.37
N SER A 771 -3.67 -4.13 20.90
CA SER A 771 -3.41 -4.38 22.34
C SER A 771 -4.14 -3.41 23.28
N SER A 772 -4.45 -2.19 22.80
CA SER A 772 -5.22 -1.20 23.54
C SER A 772 -6.70 -1.55 23.70
N MET A 773 -7.25 -2.43 22.84
CA MET A 773 -8.67 -2.82 22.86
C MET A 773 -8.91 -4.18 23.52
N THR A 774 -7.86 -4.97 23.74
CA THR A 774 -7.98 -6.30 24.29
C THR A 774 -8.29 -6.27 25.80
N THR A 775 -9.22 -7.12 26.22
CA THR A 775 -9.53 -7.32 27.65
C THR A 775 -8.36 -7.95 28.38
N GLU A 776 -8.38 -7.89 29.71
CA GLU A 776 -7.34 -8.51 30.55
C GLU A 776 -7.28 -10.02 30.32
N GLN A 777 -8.44 -10.66 30.21
CA GLN A 777 -8.54 -12.07 29.96
C GLN A 777 -7.95 -12.43 28.59
N GLU A 778 -8.31 -11.72 27.54
CA GLU A 778 -7.78 -11.93 26.18
C GLU A 778 -6.26 -11.75 26.09
N ARG A 779 -5.73 -10.77 26.84
CA ARG A 779 -4.25 -10.58 26.93
C ARG A 779 -3.56 -11.76 27.60
N HIS A 780 -4.14 -12.30 28.66
CA HIS A 780 -3.57 -13.48 29.33
C HIS A 780 -3.67 -14.73 28.45
N GLU A 781 -4.80 -14.94 27.78
CA GLU A 781 -4.98 -16.05 26.84
C GLU A 781 -3.99 -15.93 25.67
N ALA A 782 -3.84 -14.74 25.07
CA ALA A 782 -2.88 -14.50 24.01
C ALA A 782 -1.42 -14.67 24.47
N ALA A 783 -1.09 -14.23 25.69
CA ALA A 783 0.23 -14.45 26.29
C ALA A 783 0.52 -15.94 26.50
N TYR A 784 -0.49 -16.73 26.88
CA TYR A 784 -0.38 -18.18 26.98
C TYR A 784 -0.06 -18.80 25.61
N MET A 785 -0.83 -18.46 24.57
CA MET A 785 -0.63 -18.96 23.21
C MET A 785 0.77 -18.62 22.67
N GLU A 786 1.24 -17.40 22.92
CA GLU A 786 2.59 -16.98 22.53
C GLU A 786 3.69 -17.72 23.30
N ALA A 787 3.50 -17.97 24.60
CA ALA A 787 4.45 -18.74 25.39
C ALA A 787 4.56 -20.20 24.88
N VAL A 788 3.45 -20.84 24.58
CA VAL A 788 3.41 -22.16 23.96
C VAL A 788 4.09 -22.14 22.59
N ARG A 789 3.71 -21.20 21.72
CA ARG A 789 4.30 -21.05 20.38
C ARG A 789 5.81 -20.87 20.42
N SER A 790 6.29 -19.93 21.24
CA SER A 790 7.73 -19.63 21.36
C SER A 790 8.52 -20.84 21.85
N THR A 791 7.95 -21.59 22.78
CA THR A 791 8.58 -22.80 23.33
C THR A 791 8.60 -23.93 22.29
N VAL A 792 7.52 -24.13 21.52
CA VAL A 792 7.46 -25.10 20.42
C VAL A 792 8.50 -24.75 19.34
N VAL A 793 8.65 -23.48 18.97
CA VAL A 793 9.67 -23.01 18.00
C VAL A 793 11.07 -23.31 18.51
N LYS A 794 11.38 -23.02 19.79
CA LYS A 794 12.69 -23.29 20.37
C LYS A 794 13.02 -24.79 20.40
N ILE A 795 12.06 -25.64 20.73
CA ILE A 795 12.24 -27.10 20.73
C ILE A 795 12.38 -27.66 19.32
N THR A 796 11.63 -27.12 18.35
CA THR A 796 11.55 -27.68 16.99
C THR A 796 12.67 -27.16 16.07
N TYR A 797 13.05 -25.88 16.19
CA TYR A 797 13.95 -25.17 15.27
C TYR A 797 15.20 -24.56 15.93
N GLY A 798 15.29 -24.51 17.26
CA GLY A 798 16.40 -23.94 18.03
C GLY A 798 17.66 -24.80 18.11
N GLY A 799 17.68 -25.91 17.42
CA GLY A 799 18.74 -26.90 17.55
C GLY A 799 19.54 -27.16 16.29
N SER A 800 20.36 -26.20 15.83
CA SER A 800 21.54 -26.54 15.04
C SER A 800 22.77 -26.85 15.94
N GLY A 801 22.57 -27.76 16.90
CA GLY A 801 23.62 -28.20 17.80
C GLY A 801 23.02 -28.95 18.99
N GLY A 802 22.63 -30.17 18.75
CA GLY A 802 22.29 -31.28 19.61
C GLY A 802 22.31 -31.13 21.15
N LYS A 803 21.64 -30.14 21.75
CA LYS A 803 21.31 -30.12 23.17
C LYS A 803 19.82 -29.85 23.36
N THR A 804 19.10 -30.91 23.76
CA THR A 804 17.76 -30.79 24.34
C THR A 804 17.85 -29.91 25.59
N LEU A 805 17.13 -28.77 25.57
CA LEU A 805 17.00 -27.89 26.73
C LEU A 805 16.38 -28.67 27.89
N SER A 806 17.01 -28.58 29.06
CA SER A 806 16.49 -29.18 30.27
C SER A 806 15.20 -28.48 30.74
N LEU A 807 14.34 -29.19 31.46
CA LEU A 807 13.09 -28.62 32.02
C LEU A 807 13.36 -27.36 32.87
N LYS A 808 14.55 -27.26 33.45
CA LYS A 808 14.98 -26.13 34.27
C LYS A 808 15.31 -24.87 33.42
N GLU A 809 15.86 -25.06 32.22
CA GLU A 809 16.15 -23.98 31.28
C GLU A 809 14.87 -23.49 30.59
N ILE A 810 13.94 -24.38 30.29
CA ILE A 810 12.61 -24.05 29.79
C ILE A 810 11.85 -23.22 30.85
N ASN A 811 11.83 -23.66 32.11
CA ASN A 811 11.19 -22.93 33.20
C ASN A 811 11.80 -21.55 33.47
N ALA A 812 13.14 -21.41 33.37
CA ALA A 812 13.82 -20.11 33.50
C ALA A 812 13.43 -19.13 32.40
N GLN A 813 13.37 -19.57 31.12
CA GLN A 813 12.95 -18.76 29.99
C GLN A 813 11.47 -18.38 30.05
N ILE A 814 10.61 -19.29 30.53
CA ILE A 814 9.18 -19.00 30.72
C ILE A 814 9.00 -17.99 31.88
N ASN A 815 9.76 -18.08 32.96
CA ASN A 815 9.72 -17.09 34.05
C ASN A 815 10.19 -15.70 33.60
N GLU A 816 11.19 -15.60 32.72
CA GLU A 816 11.58 -14.31 32.12
C GLU A 816 10.48 -13.72 31.23
N LEU A 817 9.82 -14.55 30.42
CA LEU A 817 8.68 -14.14 29.60
C LEU A 817 7.47 -13.68 30.46
N LEU A 818 7.21 -14.38 31.56
CA LEU A 818 6.14 -14.03 32.50
C LEU A 818 6.46 -12.74 33.28
N LYS A 819 7.71 -12.50 33.68
CA LYS A 819 8.14 -11.23 34.31
C LYS A 819 7.99 -10.05 33.33
N ALA A 820 8.28 -10.24 32.07
CA ALA A 820 8.11 -9.21 31.03
C ALA A 820 6.63 -8.86 30.76
N SER A 821 5.72 -9.83 30.91
CA SER A 821 4.27 -9.61 30.76
C SER A 821 3.61 -8.94 31.98
N ILE A 822 4.23 -9.01 33.18
CA ILE A 822 3.66 -8.49 34.43
C ILE A 822 4.15 -7.04 34.73
N GLN A 823 5.23 -6.56 34.13
CA GLN A 823 5.86 -5.26 34.45
C GLN A 823 5.48 -4.09 33.55
N SER A 824 4.48 -4.17 32.70
CA SER A 824 4.05 -3.02 31.90
C SER A 824 3.00 -2.15 32.61
N GLN A 825 3.39 -1.48 33.70
CA GLN A 825 2.64 -0.36 34.24
C GLN A 825 3.45 0.93 34.03
N GLY A 826 3.44 1.52 32.85
CA GLY A 826 4.24 2.73 32.64
C GLY A 826 3.91 3.61 31.44
N VAL A 827 3.26 3.11 30.42
CA VAL A 827 2.79 3.92 29.28
C VAL A 827 1.27 3.83 29.21
N ILE A 828 0.62 4.90 29.58
CA ILE A 828 -0.85 5.01 29.43
C ILE A 828 -1.12 5.33 27.97
N SER A 829 -1.67 4.38 27.22
CA SER A 829 -2.39 4.69 25.99
C SER A 829 -3.47 5.73 26.30
N LEU A 830 -3.55 6.84 25.56
CA LEU A 830 -4.60 7.84 25.71
C LEU A 830 -6.02 7.28 25.49
N PHE A 831 -6.10 6.02 25.11
CA PHE A 831 -7.30 5.22 24.92
C PHE A 831 -7.19 3.90 25.70
N ASP A 832 -6.88 3.96 26.99
CA ASP A 832 -6.97 2.76 27.84
C ASP A 832 -8.45 2.44 28.07
N SER A 833 -8.97 1.48 27.32
CA SER A 833 -10.37 1.06 27.32
C SER A 833 -10.84 0.41 28.62
N LYS A 834 -10.00 0.29 29.64
CA LYS A 834 -10.48 -0.05 30.99
C LYS A 834 -11.46 0.94 31.58
N GLN A 835 -11.50 2.18 31.06
CA GLN A 835 -12.52 3.17 31.44
C GLN A 835 -13.70 3.23 30.45
N ALA A 836 -13.69 2.51 29.34
CA ALA A 836 -14.83 2.49 28.42
C ALA A 836 -15.90 1.44 28.80
N ASP A 837 -15.58 0.44 29.61
CA ASP A 837 -16.56 -0.51 30.15
C ASP A 837 -17.11 -0.13 31.53
N GLU A 838 -16.41 0.71 32.30
CA GLU A 838 -16.99 1.47 33.39
C GLU A 838 -17.13 2.91 32.89
N ASN A 839 -18.28 3.24 32.34
CA ASN A 839 -18.79 4.55 31.96
C ASN A 839 -18.22 5.71 32.78
N ILE A 840 -16.98 6.11 32.61
CA ILE A 840 -16.56 7.48 32.73
C ILE A 840 -16.89 8.10 31.37
N SER A 841 -18.15 8.44 31.23
CA SER A 841 -18.59 9.36 30.20
C SER A 841 -17.60 10.53 30.23
N LEU A 842 -17.08 10.96 29.11
CA LEU A 842 -16.36 12.23 28.95
C LEU A 842 -17.20 13.41 29.54
N PHE A 843 -18.44 13.15 29.91
CA PHE A 843 -19.43 13.96 30.57
C PHE A 843 -19.70 13.49 32.01
N ASP A 844 -18.68 12.92 32.70
CA ASP A 844 -18.81 12.70 34.14
C ASP A 844 -19.18 14.03 34.81
N PRO A 845 -20.26 14.08 35.58
CA PRO A 845 -20.71 15.30 36.26
C PRO A 845 -19.59 15.96 37.07
N ALA A 846 -18.63 15.20 37.62
CA ALA A 846 -17.50 15.72 38.36
C ALA A 846 -16.50 16.47 37.43
N VAL A 847 -16.23 15.95 36.26
CA VAL A 847 -15.34 16.59 35.24
C VAL A 847 -16.00 17.82 34.67
N LEU A 848 -17.29 17.77 34.36
CA LEU A 848 -18.06 18.91 33.87
C LEU A 848 -18.17 20.04 34.90
N ASP A 849 -18.32 19.68 36.20
CA ASP A 849 -18.35 20.65 37.30
C ASP A 849 -16.95 21.28 37.50
N GLU A 850 -15.88 20.53 37.37
CA GLU A 850 -14.50 21.03 37.41
C GLU A 850 -14.24 22.03 36.28
N ILE A 851 -14.61 21.70 35.05
CA ILE A 851 -14.49 22.60 33.89
C ILE A 851 -15.34 23.89 34.12
N SER A 852 -16.53 23.77 34.68
CA SER A 852 -17.41 24.94 34.97
C SER A 852 -16.81 25.93 35.96
N ARG A 853 -15.98 25.41 36.90
CA ARG A 853 -15.31 26.18 37.95
C ARG A 853 -13.96 26.75 37.58
N MET A 854 -13.46 26.44 36.34
CA MET A 854 -12.21 27.01 35.86
C MET A 854 -12.25 28.55 35.88
N LYS A 855 -11.14 29.17 36.29
CA LYS A 855 -10.98 30.61 36.30
C LYS A 855 -10.90 31.19 34.89
N GLU A 856 -10.28 30.45 34.00
CA GLU A 856 -10.05 30.79 32.60
C GLU A 856 -11.27 30.37 31.75
N LYS A 857 -12.30 31.23 31.74
CA LYS A 857 -13.59 30.92 31.08
C LYS A 857 -13.48 30.64 29.59
N ASN A 858 -12.54 31.29 28.86
CA ASN A 858 -12.31 31.02 27.42
C ASN A 858 -11.79 29.61 27.20
N ILE A 859 -10.91 29.13 28.06
CA ILE A 859 -10.36 27.75 27.98
C ILE A 859 -11.47 26.74 28.30
N ALA A 860 -12.31 27.02 29.31
CA ALA A 860 -13.47 26.18 29.64
C ALA A 860 -14.43 26.05 28.44
N VAL A 861 -14.72 27.15 27.71
CA VAL A 861 -15.54 27.13 26.48
C VAL A 861 -14.90 26.23 25.40
N GLU A 862 -13.60 26.39 25.14
CA GLU A 862 -12.91 25.59 24.10
C GLU A 862 -12.80 24.10 24.47
N ILE A 863 -12.59 23.78 25.75
CA ILE A 863 -12.59 22.39 26.23
C ILE A 863 -13.97 21.76 26.05
N LEU A 864 -15.03 22.43 26.51
CA LEU A 864 -16.41 21.95 26.36
C LEU A 864 -16.79 21.79 24.88
N LYS A 865 -16.48 22.78 24.06
CA LYS A 865 -16.70 22.73 22.61
C LYS A 865 -16.00 21.54 21.97
N LYS A 866 -14.74 21.25 22.33
CA LYS A 866 -13.96 20.11 21.83
C LYS A 866 -14.57 18.79 22.28
N LEU A 867 -14.91 18.63 23.55
CA LEU A 867 -15.59 17.45 24.09
C LEU A 867 -16.92 17.18 23.36
N MET A 868 -17.70 18.25 23.14
CA MET A 868 -18.97 18.16 22.42
C MET A 868 -18.78 17.77 20.96
N ALA A 869 -17.77 18.35 20.27
CA ALA A 869 -17.45 18.02 18.89
C ALA A 869 -17.01 16.56 18.74
N GLU A 870 -16.27 16.02 19.69
CA GLU A 870 -15.89 14.60 19.74
C GLU A 870 -17.11 13.69 19.88
N GLN A 871 -18.05 14.01 20.76
CA GLN A 871 -19.30 13.26 20.92
C GLN A 871 -20.23 13.36 19.70
N VAL A 872 -20.35 14.53 19.12
CA VAL A 872 -21.09 14.68 17.85
C VAL A 872 -20.43 13.86 16.74
N THR A 873 -19.11 13.78 16.74
CA THR A 873 -18.37 12.93 15.77
C THR A 873 -18.65 11.46 16.04
N LEU A 874 -18.76 11.02 17.28
CA LEU A 874 -19.18 9.68 17.64
C LEU A 874 -20.61 9.38 17.14
N TYR A 875 -21.56 10.30 17.38
CA TYR A 875 -22.91 10.16 16.86
C TYR A 875 -22.97 10.25 15.33
N LYS A 876 -22.11 11.02 14.67
CA LYS A 876 -21.95 10.98 13.20
C LYS A 876 -21.65 9.60 12.66
N ARG A 877 -21.05 8.74 13.48
CA ARG A 877 -20.72 7.36 13.11
C ARG A 877 -21.78 6.34 13.53
N THR A 878 -22.61 6.65 14.49
CA THR A 878 -23.52 5.70 15.11
C THR A 878 -24.97 6.03 14.91
N ASN A 879 -25.35 7.31 14.89
CA ASN A 879 -26.74 7.76 14.87
C ASN A 879 -26.91 9.08 14.11
N VAL A 880 -27.44 8.99 12.88
CA VAL A 880 -27.64 10.14 11.96
C VAL A 880 -28.51 11.22 12.59
N VAL A 881 -29.62 10.82 13.25
CA VAL A 881 -30.62 11.75 13.79
C VAL A 881 -30.03 12.57 14.93
N GLN A 882 -29.39 11.94 15.90
CA GLN A 882 -28.80 12.61 17.05
C GLN A 882 -27.59 13.46 16.64
N SER A 883 -26.79 12.99 15.70
CA SER A 883 -25.66 13.75 15.16
C SER A 883 -26.10 15.08 14.56
N GLN A 884 -27.15 15.05 13.73
CA GLN A 884 -27.66 16.25 13.08
C GLN A 884 -28.20 17.25 14.13
N LYS A 885 -29.03 16.77 15.08
CA LYS A 885 -29.63 17.57 16.14
C LYS A 885 -28.57 18.31 16.97
N PHE A 886 -27.55 17.60 17.45
CA PHE A 886 -26.52 18.20 18.30
C PHE A 886 -25.53 19.06 17.51
N SER A 887 -25.20 18.72 16.27
CA SER A 887 -24.38 19.57 15.40
C SER A 887 -25.01 20.94 15.18
N GLU A 888 -26.29 20.97 14.84
CA GLU A 888 -27.03 22.20 14.62
C GLU A 888 -27.14 23.05 15.90
N LYS A 889 -27.42 22.40 17.04
CA LYS A 889 -27.54 23.08 18.34
C LYS A 889 -26.23 23.72 18.76
N ILE A 890 -25.11 23.00 18.63
CA ILE A 890 -23.78 23.52 18.98
C ILE A 890 -23.38 24.65 18.02
N ALA A 891 -23.63 24.49 16.72
CA ALA A 891 -23.32 25.53 15.74
C ALA A 891 -24.08 26.84 16.00
N GLN A 892 -25.36 26.76 16.30
CA GLN A 892 -26.19 27.94 16.68
C GLN A 892 -25.67 28.61 17.94
N LEU A 893 -25.35 27.83 18.97
CA LEU A 893 -24.84 28.35 20.24
C LEU A 893 -23.48 29.05 20.05
N MET A 894 -22.55 28.42 19.30
CA MET A 894 -21.24 29.01 19.03
C MET A 894 -21.32 30.25 18.15
N ASN A 895 -22.24 30.29 17.18
CA ASN A 895 -22.48 31.49 16.38
C ASN A 895 -22.99 32.65 17.25
N SER A 896 -23.91 32.38 18.18
CA SER A 896 -24.38 33.39 19.12
C SER A 896 -23.26 33.92 20.03
N TYR A 897 -22.38 33.04 20.47
CA TYR A 897 -21.22 33.42 21.27
C TYR A 897 -20.20 34.24 20.45
N TYR A 898 -19.80 33.82 19.26
CA TYR A 898 -18.87 34.57 18.44
C TYR A 898 -19.39 35.92 17.95
N ASN A 899 -20.69 36.04 17.81
CA ASN A 899 -21.36 37.32 17.50
C ASN A 899 -21.60 38.22 18.75
N GLY A 900 -21.11 37.81 19.94
CA GLY A 900 -21.24 38.56 21.16
C GLY A 900 -22.65 38.66 21.71
N LEU A 901 -23.57 37.78 21.28
CA LEU A 901 -24.97 37.76 21.72
C LEU A 901 -25.17 37.10 23.10
N ILE A 902 -24.21 36.25 23.51
CA ILE A 902 -24.20 35.56 24.81
C ILE A 902 -22.81 35.64 25.43
N THR A 903 -22.75 35.63 26.77
CA THR A 903 -21.51 35.71 27.53
C THR A 903 -20.80 34.34 27.65
N ASN A 904 -19.54 34.35 28.09
CA ASN A 904 -18.77 33.11 28.35
C ASN A 904 -19.49 32.22 29.39
N GLU A 905 -20.14 32.78 30.37
CA GLU A 905 -20.87 32.03 31.41
C GLU A 905 -22.14 31.39 30.84
N GLU A 906 -22.86 32.11 29.98
CA GLU A 906 -24.06 31.60 29.33
C GLU A 906 -23.75 30.49 28.35
N VAL A 907 -22.70 30.63 27.56
CA VAL A 907 -22.30 29.56 26.62
C VAL A 907 -21.82 28.30 27.34
N ILE A 908 -21.07 28.43 28.45
CA ILE A 908 -20.67 27.30 29.29
C ILE A 908 -21.90 26.59 29.85
N LYS A 909 -22.86 27.33 30.38
CA LYS A 909 -24.10 26.79 30.95
C LYS A 909 -24.92 26.01 29.91
N GLU A 910 -25.05 26.55 28.71
CA GLU A 910 -25.81 25.89 27.64
C GLU A 910 -25.03 24.68 27.05
N LEU A 911 -23.70 24.74 26.96
CA LEU A 911 -22.88 23.58 26.59
C LEU A 911 -22.98 22.45 27.62
N LEU A 912 -22.94 22.77 28.92
CA LEU A 912 -23.15 21.82 30.02
C LEU A 912 -24.52 21.15 29.95
N LYS A 913 -25.57 21.96 29.73
CA LYS A 913 -26.93 21.44 29.54
C LYS A 913 -27.04 20.49 28.34
N THR A 914 -26.39 20.86 27.25
CA THR A 914 -26.36 19.98 26.05
C THR A 914 -25.59 18.68 26.31
N ALA A 915 -24.52 18.72 27.09
CA ALA A 915 -23.79 17.56 27.57
C ALA A 915 -24.67 16.62 28.43
N GLN A 916 -25.45 17.19 29.32
CA GLN A 916 -26.43 16.43 30.12
C GLN A 916 -27.50 15.76 29.24
N GLU A 917 -28.08 16.50 28.27
CA GLU A 917 -29.03 15.90 27.30
C GLU A 917 -28.44 14.72 26.53
N ILE A 918 -27.18 14.80 26.10
CA ILE A 918 -26.45 13.70 25.44
C ILE A 918 -26.35 12.49 26.36
N THR A 919 -25.98 12.71 27.64
CA THR A 919 -25.84 11.65 28.65
C THR A 919 -27.17 10.96 28.95
N GLU A 920 -28.27 11.75 29.08
CA GLU A 920 -29.61 11.24 29.33
C GLU A 920 -30.12 10.37 28.17
N LEU A 921 -29.87 10.75 26.92
CA LEU A 921 -30.26 9.99 25.75
C LEU A 921 -29.51 8.62 25.70
N TYR A 922 -28.23 8.60 26.04
CA TYR A 922 -27.48 7.36 26.14
C TYR A 922 -28.06 6.43 27.21
N ASN A 923 -28.43 6.95 28.35
CA ASN A 923 -29.02 6.17 29.45
C ASN A 923 -30.45 5.72 29.14
N ASN A 924 -31.22 6.46 28.38
CA ASN A 924 -32.58 6.08 27.96
C ASN A 924 -32.59 4.89 27.00
N GLY A 925 -31.60 4.78 26.10
CA GLY A 925 -31.41 3.57 25.25
C GLY A 925 -31.24 2.30 26.08
N LYS A 926 -30.43 2.34 27.13
CA LYS A 926 -30.25 1.22 28.08
C LYS A 926 -31.57 0.87 28.82
N LYS A 927 -32.38 1.85 29.18
CA LYS A 927 -33.69 1.62 29.84
C LYS A 927 -34.68 0.93 28.90
N LEU A 928 -34.62 1.17 27.59
CA LEU A 928 -35.48 0.55 26.58
C LEU A 928 -35.01 -0.87 26.19
N GLY A 929 -33.87 -1.32 26.71
CA GLY A 929 -33.30 -2.63 26.39
C GLY A 929 -32.88 -2.75 24.91
N LEU A 930 -32.52 -1.64 24.28
CA LEU A 930 -32.03 -1.56 22.90
C LEU A 930 -30.51 -1.45 22.87
N THR A 931 -29.89 -2.15 21.94
CA THR A 931 -28.47 -1.93 21.61
C THR A 931 -28.27 -0.55 20.98
N GLN A 932 -27.06 -0.05 20.92
CA GLN A 932 -26.76 1.25 20.28
C GLN A 932 -27.22 1.31 18.82
N GLU A 933 -27.14 0.20 18.13
CA GLU A 933 -27.55 0.05 16.75
C GLU A 933 -29.07 0.09 16.62
N GLU A 934 -29.77 -0.66 17.44
CA GLU A 934 -31.24 -0.65 17.51
C GLU A 934 -31.74 0.73 17.94
N LEU A 935 -31.05 1.42 18.86
CA LEU A 935 -31.41 2.77 19.27
C LEU A 935 -31.31 3.77 18.11
N ALA A 936 -30.30 3.63 17.26
CA ALA A 936 -30.13 4.48 16.08
C ALA A 936 -31.26 4.29 15.05
N PHE A 937 -31.72 3.06 14.85
CA PHE A 937 -32.90 2.78 14.01
C PHE A 937 -34.21 3.17 14.69
N TYR A 938 -34.30 3.06 16.00
CA TYR A 938 -35.43 3.57 16.78
C TYR A 938 -35.56 5.07 16.60
N ASP A 939 -34.47 5.84 16.74
CA ASP A 939 -34.44 7.29 16.51
C ASP A 939 -34.77 7.64 15.05
N ALA A 940 -34.32 6.83 14.08
CA ALA A 940 -34.66 7.03 12.68
C ALA A 940 -36.16 6.83 12.40
N LEU A 941 -36.79 5.85 13.04
CA LEU A 941 -38.21 5.59 12.94
C LEU A 941 -39.08 6.64 13.69
N THR A 942 -38.55 7.23 14.76
CA THR A 942 -39.25 8.22 15.61
C THR A 942 -38.89 9.67 15.27
N LYS A 943 -38.16 9.89 14.14
CA LYS A 943 -37.84 11.27 13.70
C LYS A 943 -39.06 12.15 13.44
N PRO A 944 -40.19 11.63 12.87
CA PRO A 944 -41.45 12.36 12.91
C PRO A 944 -42.03 12.41 14.33
N GLU A 945 -42.29 13.60 14.87
CA GLU A 945 -42.66 13.78 16.28
C GLU A 945 -43.94 13.05 16.71
N ASN A 946 -44.88 12.82 15.79
CA ASN A 946 -46.18 12.18 16.06
C ASN A 946 -46.12 10.65 16.24
N ILE A 947 -44.98 10.00 15.90
CA ILE A 947 -44.90 8.54 15.90
C ILE A 947 -44.92 7.96 17.29
N LYS A 948 -44.29 8.61 18.26
CA LYS A 948 -44.23 8.16 19.65
C LYS A 948 -45.63 8.13 20.33
N ASP A 949 -46.53 8.98 19.89
CA ASP A 949 -47.89 9.04 20.41
C ASP A 949 -48.80 8.00 19.72
N PHE A 950 -48.40 7.53 18.55
CA PHE A 950 -49.19 6.57 17.75
C PHE A 950 -49.02 5.12 18.20
N TYR A 951 -47.84 4.75 18.72
CA TYR A 951 -47.54 3.38 19.14
C TYR A 951 -47.46 3.23 20.67
N GLN A 952 -47.84 2.05 21.16
CA GLN A 952 -47.38 1.60 22.49
C GLN A 952 -45.88 1.29 22.40
N ASN A 953 -45.11 1.68 23.44
CA ASN A 953 -43.62 1.58 23.42
C ASN A 953 -43.09 0.19 23.00
N ASN A 954 -43.78 -0.89 23.34
CA ASN A 954 -43.36 -2.25 23.00
C ASN A 954 -43.45 -2.55 21.51
N GLU A 955 -44.46 -2.09 20.81
CA GLU A 955 -44.65 -2.35 19.36
C GLU A 955 -43.59 -1.63 18.54
N LEU A 956 -43.18 -0.46 18.94
CA LEU A 956 -42.15 0.32 18.27
C LEU A 956 -40.75 -0.32 18.50
N ILE A 957 -40.51 -0.87 19.68
CA ILE A 957 -39.31 -1.64 20.01
C ILE A 957 -39.25 -2.92 19.18
N ASP A 958 -40.34 -3.64 19.01
CA ASP A 958 -40.42 -4.86 18.23
C ASP A 958 -40.20 -4.58 16.73
N LEU A 959 -40.85 -3.50 16.22
CA LEU A 959 -40.57 -3.00 14.86
C LEU A 959 -39.08 -2.69 14.66
N THR A 960 -38.46 -2.01 15.61
CA THR A 960 -37.04 -1.63 15.53
C THR A 960 -36.14 -2.83 15.51
N ARG A 961 -36.36 -3.82 16.34
CA ARG A 961 -35.60 -5.08 16.39
C ARG A 961 -35.76 -5.88 15.10
N GLU A 962 -36.97 -6.07 14.61
CA GLU A 962 -37.23 -6.77 13.35
C GLU A 962 -36.62 -6.03 12.16
N LEU A 963 -36.67 -4.70 12.15
CA LEU A 963 -36.01 -3.85 11.16
C LEU A 963 -34.48 -4.07 11.16
N THR A 964 -33.88 -4.01 12.34
CA THR A 964 -32.41 -4.19 12.48
C THR A 964 -31.97 -5.57 12.02
N GLU A 965 -32.69 -6.59 12.41
CA GLU A 965 -32.40 -7.97 12.00
C GLU A 965 -32.61 -8.20 10.49
N MET A 966 -33.69 -7.66 9.93
CA MET A 966 -33.96 -7.70 8.50
C MET A 966 -32.84 -7.03 7.69
N LEU A 967 -32.41 -5.85 8.11
CA LEU A 967 -31.34 -5.09 7.46
C LEU A 967 -29.99 -5.83 7.57
N ARG A 968 -29.69 -6.44 8.71
CA ARG A 968 -28.49 -7.28 8.89
C ARG A 968 -28.47 -8.47 7.91
N LYS A 969 -29.58 -9.18 7.77
CA LYS A 969 -29.67 -10.39 6.92
C LYS A 969 -29.59 -10.09 5.42
N ASN A 970 -30.09 -8.92 4.99
CA ASN A 970 -30.25 -8.60 3.57
C ASN A 970 -29.20 -7.62 3.05
N ARG A 971 -28.27 -7.19 3.90
CA ARG A 971 -27.21 -6.28 3.53
C ARG A 971 -26.07 -7.01 2.79
N THR A 972 -25.84 -6.67 1.55
CA THR A 972 -24.67 -7.11 0.76
C THR A 972 -23.57 -6.06 0.85
N ILE A 973 -22.32 -6.46 0.67
CA ILE A 973 -21.15 -5.59 0.85
C ILE A 973 -21.18 -4.33 -0.04
N ASP A 974 -21.83 -4.40 -1.19
CA ASP A 974 -21.89 -3.34 -2.22
C ASP A 974 -23.31 -2.78 -2.46
N TRP A 975 -24.23 -3.02 -1.55
CA TRP A 975 -25.64 -2.59 -1.71
C TRP A 975 -25.81 -1.07 -1.87
N GLN A 976 -24.93 -0.29 -1.25
CA GLN A 976 -24.94 1.18 -1.33
C GLN A 976 -24.63 1.70 -2.72
N LYS A 977 -23.83 0.98 -3.50
CA LYS A 977 -23.36 1.38 -4.85
C LYS A 977 -24.31 0.92 -5.96
N LYS A 978 -25.19 -0.06 -5.67
CA LYS A 978 -26.12 -0.61 -6.64
C LYS A 978 -27.53 -0.05 -6.42
N GLU A 979 -28.03 0.74 -7.38
CA GLU A 979 -29.39 1.31 -7.32
C GLU A 979 -30.48 0.24 -7.15
N THR A 980 -30.29 -0.92 -7.76
CA THR A 980 -31.21 -2.07 -7.62
C THR A 980 -31.23 -2.64 -6.19
N ALA A 981 -30.06 -2.71 -5.52
CA ALA A 981 -29.97 -3.16 -4.13
C ALA A 981 -30.58 -2.13 -3.17
N ARG A 982 -30.30 -0.83 -3.38
CA ARG A 982 -30.93 0.26 -2.62
C ARG A 982 -32.45 0.27 -2.81
N ALA A 983 -32.94 0.07 -4.01
CA ALA A 983 -34.38 -0.04 -4.28
C ALA A 983 -35.02 -1.27 -3.59
N SER A 984 -34.31 -2.40 -3.55
CA SER A 984 -34.73 -3.59 -2.81
C SER A 984 -34.80 -3.35 -1.31
N MET A 985 -33.80 -2.68 -0.74
CA MET A 985 -33.77 -2.31 0.68
C MET A 985 -34.94 -1.38 1.03
N ARG A 986 -35.16 -0.33 0.23
CA ARG A 986 -36.33 0.56 0.40
C ARG A 986 -37.66 -0.18 0.35
N LYS A 987 -37.79 -1.14 -0.55
CA LYS A 987 -38.99 -1.98 -0.66
C LYS A 987 -39.20 -2.85 0.56
N MET A 988 -38.15 -3.44 1.10
CA MET A 988 -38.20 -4.26 2.32
C MET A 988 -38.55 -3.40 3.55
N VAL A 989 -37.96 -2.25 3.72
CA VAL A 989 -38.29 -1.29 4.79
C VAL A 989 -39.77 -0.89 4.69
N LYS A 990 -40.22 -0.50 3.49
CA LYS A 990 -41.60 -0.13 3.23
C LYS A 990 -42.59 -1.26 3.54
N HIS A 991 -42.22 -2.50 3.25
CA HIS A 991 -43.06 -3.65 3.55
C HIS A 991 -43.19 -3.88 5.08
N LEU A 992 -42.08 -3.72 5.81
CA LEU A 992 -42.06 -3.84 7.26
C LEU A 992 -42.86 -2.73 7.95
N LEU A 993 -42.70 -1.48 7.50
CA LEU A 993 -43.51 -0.35 8.00
C LEU A 993 -45.01 -0.61 7.80
N LYS A 994 -45.42 -1.18 6.64
CA LYS A 994 -46.81 -1.56 6.38
C LYS A 994 -47.29 -2.66 7.34
N LYS A 995 -46.46 -3.65 7.58
CA LYS A 995 -46.76 -4.76 8.52
C LYS A 995 -47.15 -4.26 9.90
N TYR A 996 -46.37 -3.27 10.39
CA TYR A 996 -46.59 -2.65 11.69
C TYR A 996 -47.54 -1.43 11.66
N LYS A 997 -48.25 -1.21 10.55
CA LYS A 997 -49.26 -0.13 10.38
C LYS A 997 -48.66 1.27 10.63
N TYR A 998 -47.37 1.49 10.29
CA TYR A 998 -46.75 2.79 10.39
C TYR A 998 -47.51 3.82 9.56
N PRO A 999 -47.67 5.11 10.02
CA PRO A 999 -48.45 6.11 9.28
C PRO A 999 -47.92 6.30 7.83
N PRO A 1000 -48.80 6.20 6.80
CA PRO A 1000 -48.34 6.27 5.39
C PRO A 1000 -47.73 7.62 4.99
N GLU A 1001 -48.17 8.70 5.61
CA GLU A 1001 -47.67 10.08 5.40
C GLU A 1001 -46.20 10.26 5.79
N ASP A 1002 -45.71 9.45 6.73
CA ASP A 1002 -44.33 9.52 7.23
C ASP A 1002 -43.42 8.45 6.60
N TYR A 1003 -43.91 7.60 5.67
CA TYR A 1003 -43.13 6.53 5.06
C TYR A 1003 -41.84 7.03 4.38
N ASP A 1004 -41.92 8.08 3.58
CA ASP A 1004 -40.77 8.55 2.80
C ASP A 1004 -39.68 9.12 3.72
N THR A 1005 -40.09 9.82 4.79
CA THR A 1005 -39.15 10.35 5.79
C THR A 1005 -38.51 9.23 6.59
N ALA A 1006 -39.30 8.25 7.05
CA ALA A 1006 -38.79 7.09 7.79
C ALA A 1006 -37.89 6.23 6.91
N ILE A 1007 -38.29 5.91 5.70
CA ILE A 1007 -37.49 5.09 4.76
C ILE A 1007 -36.17 5.81 4.42
N SER A 1008 -36.17 7.11 4.09
CA SER A 1008 -34.97 7.84 3.76
C SER A 1008 -34.02 7.93 4.97
N THR A 1009 -34.52 8.15 6.17
CA THR A 1009 -33.70 8.22 7.38
C THR A 1009 -33.14 6.85 7.77
N VAL A 1010 -33.95 5.79 7.68
CA VAL A 1010 -33.50 4.40 7.92
C VAL A 1010 -32.42 3.99 6.92
N ILE A 1011 -32.59 4.31 5.64
CA ILE A 1011 -31.58 4.00 4.61
C ILE A 1011 -30.30 4.77 4.88
N SER A 1012 -30.35 6.06 5.19
CA SER A 1012 -29.18 6.87 5.56
C SER A 1012 -28.47 6.33 6.82
N GLN A 1013 -29.23 5.86 7.80
CA GLN A 1013 -28.68 5.20 8.99
C GLN A 1013 -28.03 3.85 8.64
N CYS A 1014 -28.61 3.08 7.73
CA CYS A 1014 -28.06 1.82 7.26
C CYS A 1014 -26.79 2.03 6.44
N GLU A 1015 -26.74 3.06 5.61
CA GLU A 1015 -25.54 3.47 4.85
C GLU A 1015 -24.38 3.79 5.79
N MET A 1016 -24.63 4.66 6.77
CA MET A 1016 -23.66 5.03 7.80
C MET A 1016 -23.16 3.81 8.58
N TRP A 1017 -24.07 2.92 8.96
CA TRP A 1017 -23.74 1.72 9.68
C TRP A 1017 -22.90 0.74 8.84
N THR A 1018 -23.18 0.64 7.54
CA THR A 1018 -22.39 -0.17 6.63
C THR A 1018 -20.97 0.41 6.45
N ASP A 1019 -20.87 1.73 6.31
CA ASP A 1019 -19.59 2.43 6.19
C ASP A 1019 -18.72 2.24 7.44
N ASN A 1020 -19.35 2.27 8.64
CA ASN A 1020 -18.63 2.07 9.90
C ASN A 1020 -18.21 0.60 10.18
N MET A 1021 -18.88 -0.38 9.59
CA MET A 1021 -18.46 -1.78 9.70
C MET A 1021 -17.41 -2.18 8.67
N MET A 1022 -17.28 -1.41 7.59
CA MET A 1022 -16.22 -1.58 6.59
C MET A 1022 -14.97 -0.75 6.91
N ALA A 1023 -15.08 0.25 7.77
CA ALA A 1023 -13.99 1.04 8.31
C ALA A 1023 -13.47 0.39 9.61
#